data_75f44e6ceb8d76387a74092dd97ea65c
#
_entry.id   75f44e6ceb8d76387a74092dd97ea65c
#
_cell.length_a   1.000
_cell.length_b   1.000
_cell.length_c   1.000
_cell.angle_alpha   90.00
_cell.angle_beta   90.00
_cell.angle_gamma   90.00
#
_symmetry.space_group_name_H-M   'P 1'
#
loop_
_entity.id
_entity.type
_entity.pdbx_description
1 polymer ?
#
loop_
_entity_poly.entity_id
_entity_poly.type
_entity_poly.pdbx_seq_one_letter_code
_entity_poly.pdbx_strand_id
1 'polypeptide(L)'
;MKAILRLTYLCLSLLFLSLTASAQDVQVKGQVVDDKGEAVIGASVKVKETPQGVITDINGNFSVRAPKNGHLIVSSVGYATKTVALSGATLPLKIVLSESAENLKEVVVVGYGSMQKKDLTGSVSTLNAKNFQKGAISTASDLLVGKIAGVQITPEGSPGAGGRIRIRGGASLNASNDPLIVIDGVPIENTAVSGAPSILSSLNPQDIASMNVLKDASATAIYGSRASNGVIMITTKRGKVGQKTQIAVSVQSSLSEAARRVRVLSADEYRTLIQRISPATASKLGTANTDWQDEIYQLAYGGDYNVSVSGAAGKLPYRVSTGFYHQEGVLKTDKMNRFSGDISLNPRLFDNHLSIDASVKLSATHNRFANKEAIGAAVQFDPTRPVRDADAAYAPFGGYWTQLDGTDLQKLAPKNPVALLNQKEDISDVFRTISNLKIDYKLHFLPELKLNVNLGYDYASGKGTVVIPENSSLGWQRYTLKQAGQPDVYKSGTNNAYDQRKRSLLFDFYANYVKELRSLKSRVDVMAGYSYQDWKTFVHNTPDYTYDKTLVSTPVYEYDYPQNTLVSFYGRLNYSLMDRYLFTATVRADGSSRFSKENRWGVFPALALAWRMNQENFLKNVSWIDDLKLRLGYGVTGQQDGIGNYTYLPFYSLSTNTATYQFGDQYYNMLRPAAYDANIHWEQTATYNVGLDYSFIKGRLSGTLDFYQKKTSDLLNEIPTPAGANFSNRILTNVGNISSKGFEFSINATPVQTKHLTWDVSYNISSNSTRITKLNAVEVPGYQGVPTGGVTGGTGTNVQIHSVGYAPGTFFVYEQKYDANGKPLEGQFVDRHEDGVINELDKYRTHNPEPKVTMGFSTSLAFDRWTLSTSLRSGLGNYIYDNISAYMATHSSVLNSGQYFRNTTPEINVSDFQTNSDKQFISDYYLHRASYLKMDNLTLAYDFGRILGRANLRASATVQNVFTLSSYKGLDPERAIDFSLYPIPRTYSLNLSLTL
;
A
#
# COMPACT_ATOMS: atom_id res chain seq x y z
N MET A 1 28.35 79.58 -25.30
CA MET A 1 27.21 78.93 -25.93
C MET A 1 27.50 78.27 -27.27
N LYS A 2 28.25 78.87 -28.26
CA LYS A 2 28.52 78.21 -29.54
C LYS A 2 29.50 77.05 -29.52
N ALA A 3 30.39 76.96 -28.55
CA ALA A 3 31.33 75.85 -28.40
C ALA A 3 30.68 74.59 -27.80
N ILE A 4 29.71 74.74 -26.86
CA ILE A 4 28.95 73.60 -26.23
C ILE A 4 28.01 73.02 -27.24
N LEU A 5 27.38 73.81 -28.12
CA LEU A 5 26.49 73.28 -29.15
C LEU A 5 27.22 72.42 -30.21
N ARG A 6 28.51 72.81 -30.53
CA ARG A 6 29.34 72.02 -31.47
C ARG A 6 29.83 70.72 -30.89
N LEU A 7 30.06 70.65 -29.54
CA LEU A 7 30.46 69.45 -28.85
C LEU A 7 29.28 68.48 -28.70
N THR A 8 28.06 68.99 -28.46
CA THR A 8 26.81 68.14 -28.42
C THR A 8 26.45 67.59 -29.79
N TYR A 9 26.64 68.34 -30.89
CA TYR A 9 26.45 67.84 -32.26
C TYR A 9 27.51 66.79 -32.62
N LEU A 10 28.73 66.89 -32.17
CA LEU A 10 29.80 65.90 -32.42
C LEU A 10 29.58 64.64 -31.61
N CYS A 11 29.14 64.75 -30.38
CA CYS A 11 28.77 63.60 -29.57
C CYS A 11 27.50 62.90 -30.09
N LEU A 12 26.52 63.66 -30.60
CA LEU A 12 25.31 63.02 -31.18
C LEU A 12 25.62 62.36 -32.55
N SER A 13 26.51 62.92 -33.35
CA SER A 13 26.93 62.31 -34.64
C SER A 13 27.79 61.03 -34.38
N LEU A 14 28.63 60.98 -33.35
CA LEU A 14 29.39 59.82 -32.96
C LEU A 14 28.45 58.73 -32.34
N LEU A 15 27.38 59.14 -31.65
CA LEU A 15 26.37 58.20 -31.13
C LEU A 15 25.50 57.58 -32.26
N PHE A 16 25.28 58.34 -33.36
CA PHE A 16 24.54 57.84 -34.53
C PHE A 16 25.41 56.95 -35.43
N LEU A 17 26.74 57.08 -35.47
CA LEU A 17 27.62 56.19 -36.22
C LEU A 17 27.88 54.84 -35.54
N SER A 18 27.58 54.73 -34.25
CA SER A 18 27.69 53.45 -33.50
C SER A 18 26.46 52.53 -33.64
N LEU A 19 25.39 52.94 -34.31
CA LEU A 19 24.13 52.22 -34.46
C LEU A 19 23.94 51.44 -35.79
N THR A 20 24.97 51.30 -36.60
CA THR A 20 24.86 50.61 -37.88
C THR A 20 25.80 49.43 -38.06
N ALA A 21 26.13 48.73 -36.99
CA ALA A 21 26.62 47.38 -37.12
C ALA A 21 25.43 46.40 -37.05
N SER A 22 24.52 46.46 -38.02
CA SER A 22 23.52 45.42 -38.23
C SER A 22 24.23 44.13 -38.66
N ALA A 23 24.37 43.18 -37.77
CA ALA A 23 24.67 41.83 -38.19
C ALA A 23 23.61 41.41 -39.21
N GLN A 24 24.01 41.07 -40.42
CA GLN A 24 23.09 40.59 -41.46
C GLN A 24 22.47 39.27 -40.99
N ASP A 25 21.22 39.33 -40.56
CA ASP A 25 20.45 38.09 -40.27
C ASP A 25 20.16 37.38 -41.57
N VAL A 26 20.50 36.11 -41.65
CA VAL A 26 20.20 35.23 -42.77
C VAL A 26 19.07 34.26 -42.40
N GLN A 27 18.25 33.91 -43.38
CA GLN A 27 17.26 32.87 -43.17
C GLN A 27 17.92 31.51 -43.31
N VAL A 28 18.08 30.82 -42.17
CA VAL A 28 18.64 29.48 -42.06
C VAL A 28 17.53 28.46 -42.19
N LYS A 29 17.60 27.64 -43.25
CA LYS A 29 16.71 26.49 -43.45
C LYS A 29 17.48 25.19 -43.22
N GLY A 30 16.81 24.20 -42.69
CA GLY A 30 17.42 22.89 -42.46
C GLY A 30 16.42 21.82 -42.05
N GLN A 31 16.93 20.62 -41.86
CA GLN A 31 16.19 19.46 -41.42
C GLN A 31 16.92 18.85 -40.21
N VAL A 32 16.16 18.50 -39.16
CA VAL A 32 16.64 17.77 -38.01
C VAL A 32 16.19 16.32 -38.18
N VAL A 33 17.15 15.41 -38.14
CA VAL A 33 16.95 13.96 -38.23
C VAL A 33 17.65 13.26 -37.05
N ASP A 34 17.29 12.02 -36.77
CA ASP A 34 17.99 11.16 -35.82
C ASP A 34 19.16 10.39 -36.48
N ASP A 35 19.85 9.57 -35.69
CA ASP A 35 20.96 8.73 -36.17
C ASP A 35 20.54 7.70 -37.24
N LYS A 36 19.23 7.42 -37.35
CA LYS A 36 18.66 6.50 -38.36
C LYS A 36 18.19 7.26 -39.61
N GLY A 37 18.30 8.58 -39.61
CA GLY A 37 17.84 9.44 -40.68
C GLY A 37 16.35 9.76 -40.68
N GLU A 38 15.63 9.40 -39.60
CA GLU A 38 14.21 9.72 -39.46
C GLU A 38 14.02 11.16 -38.95
N ALA A 39 12.94 11.82 -39.40
CA ALA A 39 12.67 13.22 -39.07
C ALA A 39 12.34 13.39 -37.57
N VAL A 40 13.08 14.27 -36.89
CA VAL A 40 12.78 14.63 -35.49
C VAL A 40 11.75 15.74 -35.45
N ILE A 41 10.49 15.35 -35.25
CA ILE A 41 9.34 16.25 -35.22
C ILE A 41 9.30 17.03 -33.91
N GLY A 42 9.02 18.34 -33.94
CA GLY A 42 8.88 19.19 -32.75
C GLY A 42 10.20 19.49 -32.03
N ALA A 43 11.37 19.27 -32.67
CA ALA A 43 12.64 19.66 -32.11
C ALA A 43 12.71 21.19 -32.00
N SER A 44 13.19 21.70 -30.85
CA SER A 44 13.40 23.13 -30.63
C SER A 44 14.71 23.55 -31.25
N VAL A 45 14.67 24.51 -32.17
CA VAL A 45 15.84 25.14 -32.81
C VAL A 45 15.90 26.59 -32.34
N LYS A 46 16.83 26.90 -31.43
CA LYS A 46 17.04 28.26 -30.87
C LYS A 46 18.31 28.87 -31.40
N VAL A 47 18.28 30.16 -31.64
CA VAL A 47 19.48 30.94 -31.93
C VAL A 47 20.12 31.32 -30.59
N LYS A 48 21.40 30.96 -30.37
CA LYS A 48 22.07 31.10 -29.06
C LYS A 48 22.19 32.57 -28.64
N GLU A 49 22.40 33.44 -29.59
CA GLU A 49 22.72 34.87 -29.39
C GLU A 49 21.45 35.77 -29.35
N THR A 50 20.25 35.21 -29.67
CA THR A 50 18.98 35.94 -29.71
C THR A 50 17.87 35.17 -29.03
N PRO A 51 16.74 35.81 -28.65
CA PRO A 51 15.59 35.12 -28.11
C PRO A 51 14.79 34.34 -29.18
N GLN A 52 15.23 34.32 -30.45
CA GLN A 52 14.51 33.68 -31.53
C GLN A 52 14.67 32.17 -31.53
N GLY A 53 13.58 31.46 -31.83
CA GLY A 53 13.59 30.02 -31.93
C GLY A 53 12.33 29.52 -32.65
N VAL A 54 12.42 28.36 -33.26
CA VAL A 54 11.33 27.67 -34.00
C VAL A 54 11.31 26.20 -33.59
N ILE A 55 10.24 25.52 -33.92
CA ILE A 55 10.15 24.07 -33.80
C ILE A 55 10.08 23.44 -35.18
N THR A 56 10.64 22.22 -35.30
CA THR A 56 10.61 21.47 -36.56
C THR A 56 9.19 20.95 -36.86
N ASP A 57 8.87 20.94 -38.19
CA ASP A 57 7.60 20.42 -38.72
C ASP A 57 7.56 18.87 -38.72
N ILE A 58 6.49 18.28 -39.28
CA ILE A 58 6.29 16.83 -39.38
C ILE A 58 7.35 16.08 -40.18
N ASN A 59 8.11 16.80 -40.99
CA ASN A 59 9.23 16.27 -41.80
C ASN A 59 10.58 16.62 -41.19
N GLY A 60 10.61 17.19 -39.96
CA GLY A 60 11.82 17.63 -39.30
C GLY A 60 12.39 18.93 -39.82
N ASN A 61 11.72 19.66 -40.76
CA ASN A 61 12.23 20.90 -41.35
C ASN A 61 12.02 22.08 -40.40
N PHE A 62 12.97 23.04 -40.49
CA PHE A 62 12.89 24.32 -39.78
C PHE A 62 13.35 25.47 -40.67
N SER A 63 12.89 26.68 -40.32
CA SER A 63 13.36 27.93 -40.92
C SER A 63 13.39 29.00 -39.85
N VAL A 64 14.59 29.55 -39.55
CA VAL A 64 14.80 30.52 -38.50
C VAL A 64 15.73 31.63 -39.00
N ARG A 65 15.51 32.90 -38.57
CA ARG A 65 16.46 33.99 -38.82
C ARG A 65 17.54 33.98 -37.75
N ALA A 66 18.80 34.01 -38.19
CA ALA A 66 19.94 34.01 -37.28
C ALA A 66 21.10 34.85 -37.88
N PRO A 67 21.97 35.43 -37.04
CA PRO A 67 23.20 36.06 -37.48
C PRO A 67 24.06 35.08 -38.29
N LYS A 68 24.67 35.56 -39.39
CA LYS A 68 25.47 34.75 -40.33
C LYS A 68 26.57 33.92 -39.63
N ASN A 69 27.14 34.45 -38.52
CA ASN A 69 28.15 33.78 -37.71
C ASN A 69 27.62 33.31 -36.36
N GLY A 70 26.29 33.15 -36.20
CA GLY A 70 25.65 32.68 -34.97
C GLY A 70 25.72 31.18 -34.78
N HIS A 71 25.08 30.73 -33.69
CA HIS A 71 24.96 29.31 -33.35
C HIS A 71 23.50 28.93 -33.20
N LEU A 72 23.13 27.76 -33.70
CA LEU A 72 21.86 27.12 -33.41
C LEU A 72 22.02 26.10 -32.26
N ILE A 73 21.16 26.19 -31.26
CA ILE A 73 21.00 25.17 -30.23
C ILE A 73 19.78 24.34 -30.62
N VAL A 74 19.99 23.08 -30.97
CA VAL A 74 18.93 22.15 -31.35
C VAL A 74 18.74 21.11 -30.27
N SER A 75 17.52 20.99 -29.74
CA SER A 75 17.17 20.07 -28.67
C SER A 75 15.81 19.44 -28.92
N SER A 76 15.67 18.19 -28.60
CA SER A 76 14.40 17.46 -28.61
C SER A 76 14.36 16.48 -27.43
N VAL A 77 13.16 16.13 -26.96
CA VAL A 77 12.99 15.13 -25.89
C VAL A 77 13.47 13.78 -26.40
N GLY A 78 14.39 13.16 -25.64
CA GLY A 78 15.00 11.87 -26.04
C GLY A 78 16.30 12.00 -26.86
N TYR A 79 16.73 13.21 -27.17
CA TYR A 79 17.95 13.46 -27.96
C TYR A 79 18.96 14.34 -27.23
N ALA A 80 20.24 14.15 -27.48
CA ALA A 80 21.31 15.01 -26.98
C ALA A 80 21.23 16.39 -27.64
N THR A 81 21.25 17.45 -26.82
CA THR A 81 21.28 18.84 -27.35
C THR A 81 22.53 19.09 -28.16
N LYS A 82 22.38 19.59 -29.39
CA LYS A 82 23.48 19.86 -30.32
C LYS A 82 23.57 21.34 -30.61
N THR A 83 24.78 21.90 -30.51
CA THR A 83 25.06 23.27 -30.93
C THR A 83 25.75 23.23 -32.31
N VAL A 84 25.19 23.97 -33.26
CA VAL A 84 25.69 24.03 -34.64
C VAL A 84 26.09 25.45 -34.98
N ALA A 85 27.34 25.65 -35.36
CA ALA A 85 27.83 26.94 -35.84
C ALA A 85 27.35 27.20 -37.26
N LEU A 86 26.92 28.44 -37.56
CA LEU A 86 26.44 28.84 -38.87
C LEU A 86 27.56 29.35 -39.77
N SER A 87 28.72 29.72 -39.22
CA SER A 87 29.88 30.16 -39.99
C SER A 87 30.44 29.00 -40.85
N GLY A 88 30.44 29.19 -42.18
CA GLY A 88 30.89 28.16 -43.14
C GLY A 88 29.95 26.98 -43.36
N ALA A 89 28.72 27.02 -42.85
CA ALA A 89 27.75 25.97 -43.02
C ALA A 89 27.04 26.02 -44.39
N THR A 90 26.92 24.87 -45.04
CA THR A 90 26.18 24.73 -46.32
C THR A 90 24.67 24.64 -46.04
N LEU A 91 23.87 25.48 -46.67
CA LEU A 91 22.40 25.44 -46.53
C LEU A 91 21.78 24.64 -47.67
N PRO A 92 20.69 23.87 -47.45
CA PRO A 92 19.99 23.68 -46.15
C PRO A 92 20.78 22.78 -45.17
N LEU A 93 20.73 23.11 -43.89
CA LEU A 93 21.42 22.35 -42.82
C LEU A 93 20.74 20.98 -42.60
N LYS A 94 21.54 19.91 -42.61
CA LYS A 94 21.09 18.61 -42.08
C LYS A 94 21.71 18.41 -40.70
N ILE A 95 20.86 18.44 -39.66
CA ILE A 95 21.30 18.31 -38.25
C ILE A 95 20.90 16.95 -37.75
N VAL A 96 21.89 16.10 -37.45
CA VAL A 96 21.64 14.79 -36.85
C VAL A 96 21.70 14.94 -35.33
N LEU A 97 20.62 14.56 -34.65
CA LEU A 97 20.58 14.44 -33.21
C LEU A 97 20.76 12.98 -32.82
N SER A 98 21.71 12.70 -31.94
CA SER A 98 21.91 11.38 -31.40
C SER A 98 20.91 11.13 -30.27
N GLU A 99 20.32 9.94 -30.20
CA GLU A 99 19.49 9.53 -29.07
C GLU A 99 20.29 9.70 -27.78
N SER A 100 19.74 10.46 -26.84
CA SER A 100 20.34 10.63 -25.53
C SER A 100 19.84 9.53 -24.61
N ALA A 101 20.69 8.65 -24.20
CA ALA A 101 20.45 7.72 -23.09
C ALA A 101 20.50 8.47 -21.73
N GLU A 102 19.99 9.70 -21.68
CA GLU A 102 19.94 10.50 -20.44
C GLU A 102 18.83 10.01 -19.49
N ASN A 103 19.03 8.85 -18.86
CA ASN A 103 18.38 8.52 -17.59
C ASN A 103 18.76 9.50 -16.45
N LEU A 104 19.61 10.49 -16.71
CA LEU A 104 20.17 11.41 -15.72
C LEU A 104 19.27 12.61 -15.38
N LYS A 105 18.19 12.85 -16.11
CA LYS A 105 17.20 13.91 -15.81
C LYS A 105 15.92 13.41 -15.17
N GLU A 106 15.91 12.19 -14.65
CA GLU A 106 14.77 11.69 -13.91
C GLU A 106 14.54 12.58 -12.69
N VAL A 107 13.42 13.32 -12.71
CA VAL A 107 12.98 14.17 -11.60
C VAL A 107 12.13 13.33 -10.68
N VAL A 108 12.57 13.23 -9.44
CA VAL A 108 11.87 12.49 -8.39
C VAL A 108 11.13 13.49 -7.52
N VAL A 109 9.84 13.26 -7.29
CA VAL A 109 9.07 14.03 -6.34
C VAL A 109 9.49 13.56 -4.94
N VAL A 110 9.97 14.47 -4.13
CA VAL A 110 10.31 14.28 -2.71
C VAL A 110 9.46 15.23 -1.88
N GLY A 111 9.38 15.02 -0.58
CA GLY A 111 8.58 15.86 0.30
C GLY A 111 8.84 17.37 0.06
N TYR A 112 7.79 18.14 -0.21
CA TYR A 112 7.83 19.59 -0.47
C TYR A 112 8.72 20.03 -1.65
N GLY A 113 8.73 19.24 -2.73
CA GLY A 113 9.43 19.61 -3.95
C GLY A 113 9.76 18.43 -4.87
N SER A 114 10.56 18.73 -5.88
CA SER A 114 11.11 17.73 -6.79
C SER A 114 12.61 17.95 -6.94
N MET A 115 13.38 16.88 -6.96
CA MET A 115 14.83 16.89 -7.12
C MET A 115 15.23 15.98 -8.27
N GLN A 116 16.38 16.24 -8.89
CA GLN A 116 16.95 15.29 -9.83
C GLN A 116 17.45 14.06 -9.06
N LYS A 117 17.28 12.88 -9.61
CA LYS A 117 17.70 11.62 -8.99
C LYS A 117 19.18 11.62 -8.57
N LYS A 118 20.01 12.28 -9.37
CA LYS A 118 21.44 12.42 -9.07
C LYS A 118 21.74 13.22 -7.80
N ASP A 119 20.85 14.17 -7.42
CA ASP A 119 21.02 15.08 -6.29
C ASP A 119 20.40 14.52 -4.99
N LEU A 120 19.74 13.36 -5.05
CA LEU A 120 19.15 12.71 -3.87
C LEU A 120 20.25 12.16 -2.97
N THR A 121 20.15 12.46 -1.68
CA THR A 121 21.05 11.95 -0.63
C THR A 121 20.45 10.79 0.14
N GLY A 122 19.12 10.62 0.13
CA GLY A 122 18.38 9.54 0.80
C GLY A 122 18.02 8.36 -0.11
N SER A 123 17.58 7.25 0.50
CA SER A 123 17.12 6.04 -0.21
C SER A 123 15.69 6.23 -0.72
N VAL A 124 15.55 6.47 -2.01
CA VAL A 124 14.28 6.67 -2.70
C VAL A 124 14.19 5.72 -3.89
N SER A 125 13.10 4.95 -3.94
CA SER A 125 12.80 4.08 -5.08
C SER A 125 11.63 4.65 -5.88
N THR A 126 11.80 4.84 -7.18
CA THR A 126 10.77 5.35 -8.10
C THR A 126 10.27 4.23 -9.00
N LEU A 127 8.98 4.09 -9.10
CA LEU A 127 8.32 3.19 -10.03
C LEU A 127 7.40 4.01 -10.95
N ASN A 128 7.66 3.96 -12.25
CA ASN A 128 6.89 4.65 -13.28
C ASN A 128 5.84 3.70 -13.90
N ALA A 129 4.82 4.24 -14.56
CA ALA A 129 3.73 3.47 -15.15
C ALA A 129 4.19 2.34 -16.11
N LYS A 130 5.35 2.49 -16.78
CA LYS A 130 5.97 1.44 -17.61
C LYS A 130 6.27 0.18 -16.81
N ASN A 131 6.70 0.32 -15.55
CA ASN A 131 7.20 -0.74 -14.68
C ASN A 131 6.17 -1.25 -13.68
N PHE A 132 4.96 -0.69 -13.65
CA PHE A 132 3.87 -1.15 -12.79
C PHE A 132 3.50 -2.60 -13.06
N GLN A 133 2.97 -3.26 -12.03
CA GLN A 133 2.34 -4.58 -12.16
C GLN A 133 1.26 -4.53 -13.25
N LYS A 134 1.18 -5.57 -14.07
CA LYS A 134 0.23 -5.67 -15.20
C LYS A 134 -0.93 -6.58 -14.83
N GLY A 135 -2.08 -6.36 -15.48
CA GLY A 135 -3.29 -7.16 -15.34
C GLY A 135 -4.48 -6.37 -14.80
N ALA A 136 -5.43 -7.06 -14.20
CA ALA A 136 -6.58 -6.46 -13.53
C ALA A 136 -6.14 -5.92 -12.16
N ILE A 137 -5.98 -4.62 -12.06
CA ILE A 137 -5.47 -3.93 -10.86
C ILE A 137 -6.62 -3.19 -10.21
N SER A 138 -6.97 -3.58 -8.99
CA SER A 138 -8.09 -2.99 -8.24
C SER A 138 -7.67 -1.76 -7.44
N THR A 139 -6.47 -1.77 -6.87
CA THR A 139 -5.94 -0.72 -5.99
C THR A 139 -4.53 -0.29 -6.36
N ALA A 140 -4.14 0.90 -5.92
CA ALA A 140 -2.79 1.43 -6.17
C ALA A 140 -1.68 0.59 -5.53
N SER A 141 -1.95 -0.11 -4.40
CA SER A 141 -0.97 -0.98 -3.75
C SER A 141 -0.52 -2.14 -4.64
N ASP A 142 -1.45 -2.67 -5.45
CA ASP A 142 -1.19 -3.83 -6.30
C ASP A 142 -0.14 -3.54 -7.38
N LEU A 143 0.00 -2.25 -7.78
CA LEU A 143 1.01 -1.80 -8.74
C LEU A 143 2.45 -2.02 -8.28
N LEU A 144 2.68 -2.09 -6.95
CA LEU A 144 4.00 -2.17 -6.33
C LEU A 144 4.45 -3.61 -6.00
N VAL A 145 3.55 -4.60 -6.10
CA VAL A 145 3.81 -6.00 -5.65
C VAL A 145 5.07 -6.55 -6.29
N GLY A 146 6.06 -6.92 -5.46
CA GLY A 146 7.33 -7.53 -5.89
C GLY A 146 8.30 -6.62 -6.66
N LYS A 147 8.01 -5.31 -6.78
CA LYS A 147 8.76 -4.39 -7.64
C LYS A 147 9.91 -3.65 -6.95
N ILE A 148 9.89 -3.51 -5.63
CA ILE A 148 10.82 -2.65 -4.89
C ILE A 148 11.45 -3.44 -3.73
N ALA A 149 12.78 -3.45 -3.65
CA ALA A 149 13.51 -4.04 -2.52
C ALA A 149 13.10 -3.40 -1.19
N GLY A 150 12.90 -4.21 -0.15
CA GLY A 150 12.50 -3.76 1.19
C GLY A 150 11.04 -3.33 1.31
N VAL A 151 10.24 -3.48 0.24
CA VAL A 151 8.78 -3.26 0.25
C VAL A 151 8.08 -4.58 0.09
N GLN A 152 7.39 -5.01 1.12
CA GLN A 152 6.57 -6.21 1.12
C GLN A 152 5.10 -5.84 1.04
N ILE A 153 4.38 -6.41 0.10
CA ILE A 153 2.93 -6.26 -0.05
C ILE A 153 2.33 -7.65 -0.04
N THR A 154 1.45 -7.88 0.92
CA THR A 154 0.66 -9.12 1.02
C THR A 154 -0.74 -8.83 0.50
N PRO A 155 -1.10 -9.27 -0.72
CA PRO A 155 -2.41 -9.01 -1.30
C PRO A 155 -3.55 -9.62 -0.49
N GLU A 156 -4.74 -9.05 -0.63
CA GLU A 156 -6.01 -9.65 -0.22
C GLU A 156 -6.85 -9.98 -1.45
N GLY A 157 -7.66 -11.05 -1.37
CA GLY A 157 -8.39 -11.57 -2.54
C GLY A 157 -9.72 -10.87 -2.82
N SER A 158 -10.33 -10.20 -1.83
CA SER A 158 -11.65 -9.57 -1.99
C SER A 158 -11.59 -8.29 -2.82
N PRO A 159 -12.67 -7.94 -3.54
CA PRO A 159 -12.72 -6.75 -4.38
C PRO A 159 -12.36 -5.46 -3.63
N GLY A 160 -11.40 -4.70 -4.16
CA GLY A 160 -10.99 -3.41 -3.61
C GLY A 160 -10.28 -3.43 -2.26
N ALA A 161 -10.01 -4.61 -1.67
CA ALA A 161 -9.40 -4.71 -0.33
C ALA A 161 -7.97 -4.15 -0.27
N GLY A 162 -7.23 -4.23 -1.38
CA GLY A 162 -5.82 -3.83 -1.39
C GLY A 162 -4.93 -4.84 -0.68
N GLY A 163 -3.66 -4.48 -0.48
CA GLY A 163 -2.69 -5.30 0.22
C GLY A 163 -2.14 -4.62 1.46
N ARG A 164 -1.76 -5.40 2.45
CA ARG A 164 -0.98 -4.91 3.60
C ARG A 164 0.42 -4.54 3.14
N ILE A 165 0.84 -3.30 3.42
CA ILE A 165 2.14 -2.77 2.98
C ILE A 165 3.09 -2.70 4.18
N ARG A 166 4.34 -3.15 4.01
CA ARG A 166 5.43 -3.01 4.98
C ARG A 166 6.69 -2.54 4.27
N ILE A 167 7.37 -1.56 4.86
CA ILE A 167 8.65 -1.04 4.37
C ILE A 167 9.71 -1.27 5.43
N ARG A 168 10.73 -2.10 5.12
CA ARG A 168 11.82 -2.46 6.03
C ARG A 168 11.33 -3.03 7.36
N GLY A 169 10.27 -3.85 7.33
CA GLY A 169 9.58 -4.39 8.50
C GLY A 169 8.70 -3.36 9.21
N GLY A 170 8.22 -3.72 10.41
CA GLY A 170 7.46 -2.82 11.27
C GLY A 170 8.37 -1.99 12.20
N ALA A 171 7.92 -0.81 12.59
CA ALA A 171 8.59 0.06 13.55
C ALA A 171 7.95 0.03 14.95
N SER A 172 6.76 -0.56 15.11
CA SER A 172 6.02 -0.61 16.36
C SER A 172 5.44 -2.00 16.66
N LEU A 173 5.08 -2.26 17.91
CA LEU A 173 4.37 -3.47 18.35
C LEU A 173 2.86 -3.26 18.36
N ASN A 174 2.36 -2.12 18.82
CA ASN A 174 0.93 -1.81 18.96
C ASN A 174 0.45 -0.64 18.08
N ALA A 175 1.34 0.30 17.71
CA ALA A 175 0.98 1.35 16.76
C ALA A 175 0.95 0.82 15.32
N SER A 176 0.42 1.64 14.38
CA SER A 176 0.38 1.27 12.97
C SER A 176 1.77 1.04 12.39
N ASN A 177 1.89 -0.02 11.61
CA ASN A 177 3.09 -0.32 10.83
C ASN A 177 2.91 -0.01 9.33
N ASP A 178 1.81 0.65 8.95
CA ASP A 178 1.55 1.03 7.57
C ASP A 178 2.32 2.31 7.21
N PRO A 179 2.85 2.43 5.98
CA PRO A 179 3.54 3.63 5.54
C PRO A 179 2.54 4.78 5.37
N LEU A 180 3.03 6.01 5.49
CA LEU A 180 2.27 7.20 5.12
C LEU A 180 2.04 7.21 3.61
N ILE A 181 0.80 7.41 3.19
CA ILE A 181 0.44 7.59 1.78
C ILE A 181 0.18 9.06 1.51
N VAL A 182 0.83 9.58 0.46
CA VAL A 182 0.70 10.97 0.01
C VAL A 182 0.27 10.98 -1.46
N ILE A 183 -0.88 11.56 -1.76
CA ILE A 183 -1.43 11.64 -3.12
C ILE A 183 -1.35 13.09 -3.61
N ASP A 184 -0.54 13.35 -4.64
CA ASP A 184 -0.29 14.68 -5.21
C ASP A 184 0.08 15.76 -4.17
N GLY A 185 0.73 15.37 -3.07
CA GLY A 185 1.13 16.25 -1.98
C GLY A 185 0.14 16.33 -0.80
N VAL A 186 -0.98 15.62 -0.86
CA VAL A 186 -1.94 15.50 0.26
C VAL A 186 -1.66 14.21 1.04
N PRO A 187 -1.19 14.26 2.30
CA PRO A 187 -1.08 13.10 3.16
C PRO A 187 -2.48 12.62 3.55
N ILE A 188 -2.79 11.36 3.26
CA ILE A 188 -4.09 10.77 3.60
C ILE A 188 -4.04 10.05 4.96
N GLU A 189 -5.20 9.87 5.58
CA GLU A 189 -5.34 9.07 6.79
C GLU A 189 -5.21 7.57 6.47
N ASN A 190 -4.58 6.77 7.36
CA ASN A 190 -4.34 5.35 7.15
C ASN A 190 -5.56 4.45 7.44
N THR A 191 -6.68 5.02 7.90
CA THR A 191 -7.92 4.28 8.18
C THR A 191 -9.02 4.65 7.19
N ALA A 192 -9.63 3.64 6.56
CA ALA A 192 -10.75 3.84 5.65
C ALA A 192 -12.01 4.33 6.39
N VAL A 193 -12.93 4.98 5.68
CA VAL A 193 -14.28 5.24 6.17
C VAL A 193 -15.10 3.94 6.19
N SER A 194 -16.07 3.83 7.10
CA SER A 194 -16.95 2.66 7.18
C SER A 194 -17.58 2.36 5.82
N GLY A 195 -17.63 1.09 5.44
CA GLY A 195 -18.15 0.64 4.15
C GLY A 195 -17.17 0.76 2.96
N ALA A 196 -15.97 1.31 3.14
CA ALA A 196 -14.94 1.27 2.11
C ALA A 196 -14.09 0.00 2.25
N PRO A 197 -13.81 -0.74 1.14
CA PRO A 197 -12.96 -1.93 1.19
C PRO A 197 -11.52 -1.63 1.66
N SER A 198 -10.96 -0.51 1.25
CA SER A 198 -9.65 0.00 1.68
C SER A 198 -9.51 1.50 1.42
N ILE A 199 -8.46 2.13 1.99
CA ILE A 199 -8.17 3.55 1.75
C ILE A 199 -7.80 3.87 0.30
N LEU A 200 -7.16 2.92 -0.38
CA LEU A 200 -6.73 3.06 -1.78
C LEU A 200 -7.78 2.59 -2.79
N SER A 201 -8.89 2.00 -2.34
CA SER A 201 -9.98 1.56 -3.22
C SER A 201 -10.65 2.71 -3.97
N SER A 202 -10.55 3.94 -3.46
CA SER A 202 -11.11 5.14 -4.08
C SER A 202 -10.26 5.73 -5.20
N LEU A 203 -8.97 5.34 -5.32
CA LEU A 203 -8.07 5.86 -6.34
C LEU A 203 -8.08 4.97 -7.57
N ASN A 204 -8.27 5.57 -8.76
CA ASN A 204 -8.17 4.84 -10.01
C ASN A 204 -6.69 4.58 -10.37
N PRO A 205 -6.22 3.32 -10.43
CA PRO A 205 -4.84 3.00 -10.79
C PRO A 205 -4.42 3.51 -12.16
N GLN A 206 -5.36 3.65 -13.11
CA GLN A 206 -5.08 4.16 -14.46
C GLN A 206 -4.68 5.64 -14.48
N ASP A 207 -5.00 6.41 -13.44
CA ASP A 207 -4.62 7.81 -13.32
C ASP A 207 -3.23 8.02 -12.73
N ILE A 208 -2.57 6.97 -12.23
CA ILE A 208 -1.25 7.06 -11.60
C ILE A 208 -0.15 7.18 -12.66
N ALA A 209 0.72 8.18 -12.50
CA ALA A 209 1.90 8.38 -13.33
C ALA A 209 3.14 7.71 -12.74
N SER A 210 3.35 7.88 -11.44
CA SER A 210 4.50 7.32 -10.73
C SER A 210 4.21 7.13 -9.25
N MET A 211 4.97 6.23 -8.64
CA MET A 211 4.97 6.01 -7.19
C MET A 211 6.42 6.07 -6.70
N ASN A 212 6.67 6.93 -5.71
CA ASN A 212 7.98 7.08 -5.08
C ASN A 212 7.90 6.54 -3.66
N VAL A 213 8.79 5.64 -3.31
CA VAL A 213 8.87 5.05 -1.96
C VAL A 213 10.10 5.60 -1.25
N LEU A 214 9.88 6.38 -0.20
CA LEU A 214 10.90 6.93 0.67
C LEU A 214 11.11 5.93 1.82
N LYS A 215 12.32 5.37 1.94
CA LYS A 215 12.58 4.22 2.82
C LYS A 215 13.43 4.55 4.05
N ASP A 216 14.20 5.62 4.03
CA ASP A 216 15.06 6.01 5.13
C ASP A 216 14.62 7.34 5.79
N ALA A 217 15.09 7.57 7.02
CA ALA A 217 14.71 8.76 7.77
C ALA A 217 15.20 10.05 7.13
N SER A 218 16.33 10.07 6.40
CA SER A 218 16.82 11.27 5.73
C SER A 218 15.90 11.72 4.59
N ALA A 219 15.24 10.77 3.91
CA ALA A 219 14.23 11.06 2.90
C ALA A 219 12.85 11.37 3.50
N THR A 220 12.52 10.77 4.66
CA THR A 220 11.17 10.81 5.24
C THR A 220 11.02 11.85 6.37
N ALA A 221 12.11 12.34 6.99
CA ALA A 221 12.07 13.26 8.13
C ALA A 221 11.27 14.55 7.85
N ILE A 222 11.17 14.99 6.61
CA ILE A 222 10.34 16.13 6.22
C ILE A 222 8.85 15.91 6.47
N TYR A 223 8.39 14.63 6.58
CA TYR A 223 7.05 14.24 6.99
C TYR A 223 6.93 13.94 8.48
N GLY A 224 8.06 13.98 9.22
CA GLY A 224 8.15 13.95 10.68
C GLY A 224 7.50 12.73 11.32
N SER A 225 6.55 13.01 12.19
CA SER A 225 5.88 12.07 13.07
C SER A 225 4.98 11.02 12.41
N ARG A 226 4.81 11.06 11.10
CA ARG A 226 3.98 10.09 10.34
C ARG A 226 4.81 9.18 9.42
N ALA A 227 6.14 9.26 9.49
CA ALA A 227 7.03 8.69 8.49
C ALA A 227 7.95 7.56 9.00
N SER A 228 7.79 7.09 10.24
CA SER A 228 8.60 6.00 10.84
C SER A 228 8.56 4.69 10.05
N ASN A 229 7.43 4.43 9.36
CA ASN A 229 7.22 3.26 8.52
C ASN A 229 7.47 3.50 7.03
N GLY A 230 8.12 4.64 6.68
CA GLY A 230 8.32 5.07 5.30
C GLY A 230 7.14 5.84 4.72
N VAL A 231 7.32 6.36 3.50
CA VAL A 231 6.32 7.16 2.79
C VAL A 231 6.16 6.65 1.37
N ILE A 232 4.93 6.49 0.92
CA ILE A 232 4.58 6.21 -0.48
C ILE A 232 3.94 7.45 -1.08
N MET A 233 4.63 8.06 -2.02
CA MET A 233 4.15 9.23 -2.75
C MET A 233 3.56 8.81 -4.07
N ILE A 234 2.28 9.02 -4.28
CA ILE A 234 1.55 8.73 -5.51
C ILE A 234 1.38 10.03 -6.27
N THR A 235 1.89 10.06 -7.51
CA THR A 235 1.72 11.19 -8.42
C THR A 235 0.79 10.79 -9.54
N THR A 236 -0.25 11.60 -9.80
CA THR A 236 -1.20 11.32 -10.89
C THR A 236 -0.77 11.96 -12.20
N LYS A 237 -1.31 11.46 -13.30
CA LYS A 237 -1.06 11.94 -14.66
C LYS A 237 -1.59 13.37 -14.83
N ARG A 238 -0.86 14.21 -15.58
CA ARG A 238 -1.19 15.62 -15.82
C ARG A 238 -1.01 15.96 -17.29
N GLY A 239 -1.62 17.05 -17.76
CA GLY A 239 -1.30 17.67 -19.05
C GLY A 239 0.09 18.29 -19.05
N LYS A 240 0.69 18.47 -20.23
CA LYS A 240 2.00 19.09 -20.39
C LYS A 240 1.86 20.37 -21.24
N VAL A 241 2.66 21.39 -20.94
CA VAL A 241 2.71 22.63 -21.75
C VAL A 241 3.04 22.30 -23.21
N GLY A 242 2.28 22.86 -24.16
CA GLY A 242 2.46 22.61 -25.58
C GLY A 242 1.96 21.25 -26.08
N GLN A 243 1.37 20.41 -25.22
CA GLN A 243 0.81 19.13 -25.63
C GLN A 243 -0.46 19.36 -26.45
N LYS A 244 -0.53 18.73 -27.63
CA LYS A 244 -1.79 18.64 -28.40
C LYS A 244 -2.81 17.85 -27.61
N THR A 245 -4.08 18.13 -27.81
CA THR A 245 -5.16 17.36 -27.19
C THR A 245 -5.05 15.89 -27.61
N GLN A 246 -5.05 15.01 -26.64
CA GLN A 246 -4.94 13.57 -26.78
C GLN A 246 -6.09 12.92 -26.01
N ILE A 247 -6.79 12.00 -26.65
CA ILE A 247 -7.85 11.20 -26.05
C ILE A 247 -7.33 9.78 -25.90
N ALA A 248 -7.38 9.24 -24.71
CA ALA A 248 -7.02 7.85 -24.44
C ALA A 248 -8.23 7.10 -23.88
N VAL A 249 -8.51 5.94 -24.46
CA VAL A 249 -9.56 5.01 -24.03
C VAL A 249 -8.92 3.68 -23.68
N SER A 250 -9.27 3.12 -22.56
CA SER A 250 -8.84 1.78 -22.12
C SER A 250 -10.05 0.97 -21.70
N VAL A 251 -10.15 -0.25 -22.22
CA VAL A 251 -11.20 -1.21 -21.88
C VAL A 251 -10.54 -2.52 -21.49
N GLN A 252 -10.83 -2.98 -20.28
CA GLN A 252 -10.35 -4.27 -19.80
C GLN A 252 -11.51 -5.11 -19.30
N SER A 253 -11.52 -6.38 -19.70
CA SER A 253 -12.42 -7.41 -19.17
C SER A 253 -11.59 -8.50 -18.49
N SER A 254 -12.10 -9.08 -17.43
CA SER A 254 -11.42 -10.12 -16.70
C SER A 254 -12.37 -11.19 -16.17
N LEU A 255 -11.84 -12.41 -16.03
CA LEU A 255 -12.46 -13.54 -15.36
C LEU A 255 -11.53 -14.02 -14.26
N SER A 256 -12.07 -14.28 -13.09
CA SER A 256 -11.31 -14.68 -11.91
C SER A 256 -11.89 -15.94 -11.28
N GLU A 257 -11.02 -16.85 -10.87
CA GLU A 257 -11.36 -18.06 -10.13
C GLU A 257 -10.53 -18.18 -8.85
N ALA A 258 -11.00 -18.92 -7.85
CA ALA A 258 -10.23 -19.23 -6.65
C ALA A 258 -9.01 -20.09 -7.01
N ALA A 259 -7.79 -19.54 -6.89
CA ALA A 259 -6.57 -20.23 -7.32
C ALA A 259 -6.21 -21.43 -6.43
N ARG A 260 -6.63 -21.42 -5.17
CA ARG A 260 -6.43 -22.50 -4.19
C ARG A 260 -7.66 -22.65 -3.32
N ARG A 261 -7.88 -23.89 -2.86
CA ARG A 261 -8.92 -24.28 -1.90
C ARG A 261 -8.30 -25.10 -0.79
N VAL A 262 -8.95 -25.15 0.36
CA VAL A 262 -8.54 -26.01 1.45
C VAL A 262 -8.88 -27.46 1.09
N ARG A 263 -7.93 -28.38 1.21
CA ARG A 263 -8.22 -29.80 1.05
C ARG A 263 -8.95 -30.32 2.29
N VAL A 264 -10.21 -30.68 2.12
CA VAL A 264 -11.04 -31.37 3.12
C VAL A 264 -11.49 -32.73 2.58
N LEU A 265 -12.05 -33.59 3.41
CA LEU A 265 -12.55 -34.87 2.98
C LEU A 265 -13.79 -34.71 2.07
N SER A 266 -13.83 -35.45 0.98
CA SER A 266 -15.04 -35.64 0.19
C SER A 266 -16.10 -36.40 0.99
N ALA A 267 -17.35 -36.38 0.54
CA ALA A 267 -18.41 -37.11 1.23
C ALA A 267 -18.13 -38.60 1.39
N ASP A 268 -17.51 -39.24 0.39
CA ASP A 268 -17.17 -40.68 0.45
C ASP A 268 -15.98 -40.96 1.37
N GLU A 269 -14.93 -40.10 1.33
CA GLU A 269 -13.83 -40.17 2.28
C GLU A 269 -14.33 -39.94 3.72
N TYR A 270 -15.29 -39.01 3.89
CA TYR A 270 -15.88 -38.70 5.18
C TYR A 270 -16.75 -39.87 5.73
N ARG A 271 -17.60 -40.50 4.88
CA ARG A 271 -18.35 -41.70 5.27
C ARG A 271 -17.41 -42.84 5.69
N THR A 272 -16.32 -43.05 4.94
CA THR A 272 -15.30 -44.04 5.28
C THR A 272 -14.66 -43.75 6.62
N LEU A 273 -14.33 -42.48 6.88
CA LEU A 273 -13.79 -42.06 8.18
C LEU A 273 -14.77 -42.33 9.31
N ILE A 274 -16.04 -41.93 9.21
CA ILE A 274 -17.04 -42.12 10.24
C ILE A 274 -17.29 -43.60 10.48
N GLN A 275 -17.34 -44.42 9.43
CA GLN A 275 -17.46 -45.88 9.55
C GLN A 275 -16.28 -46.48 10.34
N ARG A 276 -15.08 -45.91 10.21
CA ARG A 276 -13.88 -46.33 10.94
C ARG A 276 -13.90 -45.91 12.41
N ILE A 277 -14.19 -44.60 12.68
CA ILE A 277 -14.02 -44.01 14.00
C ILE A 277 -15.26 -44.12 14.89
N SER A 278 -16.48 -44.22 14.30
CA SER A 278 -17.74 -44.34 15.01
C SER A 278 -18.83 -45.03 14.18
N PRO A 279 -18.71 -46.34 13.95
CA PRO A 279 -19.67 -47.11 13.15
C PRO A 279 -21.15 -46.96 13.61
N ALA A 280 -21.36 -46.82 14.93
CA ALA A 280 -22.69 -46.63 15.50
C ALA A 280 -23.40 -45.34 15.08
N THR A 281 -22.66 -44.33 14.68
CA THR A 281 -23.21 -43.05 14.22
C THR A 281 -23.27 -42.89 12.71
N ALA A 282 -22.74 -43.87 11.95
CA ALA A 282 -22.72 -43.84 10.49
C ALA A 282 -24.11 -43.74 9.88
N SER A 283 -25.14 -44.32 10.54
CA SER A 283 -26.54 -44.22 10.08
C SER A 283 -27.13 -42.80 10.16
N LYS A 284 -26.48 -41.90 10.89
CA LYS A 284 -26.90 -40.46 10.97
C LYS A 284 -26.37 -39.62 9.83
N LEU A 285 -25.48 -40.14 8.98
CA LEU A 285 -24.95 -39.43 7.83
C LEU A 285 -26.02 -39.23 6.77
N GLY A 286 -25.93 -38.17 6.00
CA GLY A 286 -26.81 -37.95 4.86
C GLY A 286 -26.38 -38.69 3.61
N THR A 287 -27.22 -38.62 2.60
CA THR A 287 -26.99 -39.28 1.29
C THR A 287 -26.37 -38.32 0.23
N ALA A 288 -26.33 -37.03 0.49
CA ALA A 288 -25.80 -36.07 -0.42
C ALA A 288 -24.26 -36.15 -0.55
N ASN A 289 -23.73 -35.63 -1.65
CA ASN A 289 -22.30 -35.45 -1.92
C ASN A 289 -22.06 -34.00 -2.27
N THR A 290 -21.88 -33.16 -1.27
CA THR A 290 -21.78 -31.72 -1.45
C THR A 290 -20.35 -31.26 -1.29
N ASP A 291 -19.76 -30.68 -2.32
CA ASP A 291 -18.52 -29.87 -2.19
C ASP A 291 -18.91 -28.45 -1.81
N TRP A 292 -18.84 -28.17 -0.51
CA TRP A 292 -19.24 -26.87 0.02
C TRP A 292 -18.39 -25.71 -0.50
N GLN A 293 -17.14 -25.96 -0.90
CA GLN A 293 -16.30 -24.92 -1.48
C GLN A 293 -16.71 -24.59 -2.92
N ASP A 294 -17.18 -25.57 -3.71
CA ASP A 294 -17.80 -25.30 -5.02
C ASP A 294 -19.10 -24.51 -4.88
N GLU A 295 -19.86 -24.78 -3.82
CA GLU A 295 -21.14 -24.08 -3.59
C GLU A 295 -20.95 -22.60 -3.22
N ILE A 296 -19.82 -22.18 -2.64
CA ILE A 296 -19.60 -20.81 -2.22
C ILE A 296 -18.74 -20.00 -3.19
N TYR A 297 -17.87 -20.65 -3.99
CA TYR A 297 -17.05 -19.95 -4.95
C TYR A 297 -17.70 -19.87 -6.33
N GLN A 298 -17.26 -18.91 -7.13
CA GLN A 298 -17.76 -18.66 -8.48
C GLN A 298 -16.65 -18.23 -9.43
N LEU A 299 -16.89 -18.36 -10.73
CA LEU A 299 -16.14 -17.65 -11.74
C LEU A 299 -16.64 -16.20 -11.74
N ALA A 300 -15.77 -15.27 -11.33
CA ALA A 300 -16.10 -13.87 -11.09
C ALA A 300 -15.72 -13.00 -12.29
N TYR A 301 -16.64 -12.16 -12.72
CA TYR A 301 -16.43 -11.20 -13.80
C TYR A 301 -15.89 -9.87 -13.27
N GLY A 302 -15.00 -9.23 -14.05
CA GLY A 302 -14.50 -7.88 -13.80
C GLY A 302 -14.40 -7.05 -15.09
N GLY A 303 -14.63 -5.73 -14.96
CA GLY A 303 -14.50 -4.76 -16.04
C GLY A 303 -13.87 -3.47 -15.56
N ASP A 304 -12.96 -2.88 -16.36
CA ASP A 304 -12.33 -1.58 -16.10
C ASP A 304 -12.35 -0.73 -17.38
N TYR A 305 -13.10 0.36 -17.35
CA TYR A 305 -13.39 1.22 -18.48
C TYR A 305 -12.94 2.63 -18.17
N ASN A 306 -11.98 3.15 -18.94
CA ASN A 306 -11.38 4.45 -18.68
C ASN A 306 -11.31 5.30 -19.92
N VAL A 307 -11.65 6.58 -19.79
CA VAL A 307 -11.49 7.59 -20.83
C VAL A 307 -10.77 8.80 -20.22
N SER A 308 -9.78 9.32 -20.93
CA SER A 308 -9.11 10.55 -20.52
C SER A 308 -8.82 11.46 -21.70
N VAL A 309 -8.92 12.76 -21.43
CA VAL A 309 -8.55 13.83 -22.35
C VAL A 309 -7.48 14.66 -21.71
N SER A 310 -6.34 14.81 -22.36
CA SER A 310 -5.23 15.62 -21.86
C SER A 310 -4.64 16.49 -22.98
N GLY A 311 -4.14 17.67 -22.60
CA GLY A 311 -3.57 18.61 -23.56
C GLY A 311 -3.17 19.92 -22.91
N ALA A 312 -3.00 20.95 -23.74
CA ALA A 312 -2.78 22.31 -23.27
C ALA A 312 -3.57 23.30 -24.14
N ALA A 313 -4.33 24.18 -23.46
CA ALA A 313 -4.94 25.35 -24.07
C ALA A 313 -4.02 26.55 -23.80
N GLY A 314 -3.09 26.80 -24.73
CA GLY A 314 -2.03 27.78 -24.55
C GLY A 314 -1.11 27.47 -23.37
N LYS A 315 -1.07 28.35 -22.36
CA LYS A 315 -0.28 28.16 -21.11
C LYS A 315 -1.00 27.35 -20.02
N LEU A 316 -2.18 26.78 -20.32
CA LEU A 316 -2.98 25.96 -19.40
C LEU A 316 -2.94 24.48 -19.79
N PRO A 317 -2.01 23.68 -19.27
CA PRO A 317 -2.11 22.23 -19.34
C PRO A 317 -3.33 21.73 -18.56
N TYR A 318 -4.02 20.74 -19.10
CA TYR A 318 -5.18 20.14 -18.46
C TYR A 318 -5.21 18.63 -18.69
N ARG A 319 -5.82 17.93 -17.77
CA ARG A 319 -6.25 16.54 -17.94
C ARG A 319 -7.58 16.33 -17.23
N VAL A 320 -8.48 15.63 -17.89
CA VAL A 320 -9.74 15.16 -17.34
C VAL A 320 -9.84 13.67 -17.64
N SER A 321 -10.16 12.88 -16.65
CA SER A 321 -10.40 11.44 -16.83
C SER A 321 -11.64 11.01 -16.08
N THR A 322 -12.28 9.97 -16.61
CA THR A 322 -13.35 9.24 -15.94
C THR A 322 -13.14 7.76 -16.10
N GLY A 323 -13.52 7.00 -15.09
CA GLY A 323 -13.40 5.55 -15.09
C GLY A 323 -14.59 4.89 -14.41
N PHE A 324 -14.97 3.75 -14.93
CA PHE A 324 -15.93 2.83 -14.30
C PHE A 324 -15.26 1.48 -14.11
N TYR A 325 -15.25 1.00 -12.88
CA TYR A 325 -14.69 -0.27 -12.47
C TYR A 325 -15.78 -1.13 -11.85
N HIS A 326 -15.89 -2.37 -12.33
CA HIS A 326 -16.77 -3.39 -11.80
C HIS A 326 -15.96 -4.62 -11.47
N GLN A 327 -16.14 -5.21 -10.31
CA GLN A 327 -15.53 -6.46 -9.91
C GLN A 327 -16.46 -7.28 -9.03
N GLU A 328 -16.68 -8.51 -9.44
CA GLU A 328 -17.24 -9.56 -8.59
C GLU A 328 -16.10 -10.25 -7.84
N GLY A 329 -16.39 -10.74 -6.64
CA GLY A 329 -15.49 -11.57 -5.87
C GLY A 329 -15.60 -13.05 -6.27
N VAL A 330 -14.53 -13.80 -6.07
CA VAL A 330 -14.57 -15.27 -6.23
C VAL A 330 -15.44 -15.94 -5.18
N LEU A 331 -15.69 -15.29 -4.05
CA LEU A 331 -16.73 -15.66 -3.11
C LEU A 331 -18.05 -15.06 -3.59
N LYS A 332 -19.07 -15.89 -3.74
CA LYS A 332 -20.42 -15.47 -4.19
C LYS A 332 -20.93 -14.30 -3.34
N THR A 333 -21.68 -13.41 -3.94
CA THR A 333 -22.26 -12.19 -3.39
C THR A 333 -21.31 -11.00 -3.16
N ASP A 334 -19.99 -11.23 -3.16
CA ASP A 334 -19.01 -10.15 -3.02
C ASP A 334 -18.92 -9.32 -4.30
N LYS A 335 -19.04 -7.99 -4.21
CA LYS A 335 -19.09 -7.12 -5.38
C LYS A 335 -18.68 -5.69 -5.07
N MET A 336 -17.97 -5.06 -5.99
CA MET A 336 -17.61 -3.65 -5.94
C MET A 336 -17.86 -2.99 -7.30
N ASN A 337 -18.53 -1.84 -7.29
CA ASN A 337 -18.62 -0.92 -8.41
C ASN A 337 -17.95 0.40 -7.99
N ARG A 338 -17.10 0.97 -8.83
CA ARG A 338 -16.48 2.27 -8.59
C ARG A 338 -16.62 3.15 -9.83
N PHE A 339 -17.20 4.31 -9.66
CA PHE A 339 -17.09 5.42 -10.57
C PHE A 339 -16.00 6.36 -10.08
N SER A 340 -15.10 6.81 -10.95
CA SER A 340 -14.00 7.72 -10.63
C SER A 340 -13.90 8.86 -11.64
N GLY A 341 -13.52 10.04 -11.15
CA GLY A 341 -13.22 11.21 -11.96
C GLY A 341 -11.97 11.90 -11.44
N ASP A 342 -11.09 12.34 -12.32
CA ASP A 342 -9.91 13.15 -12.00
C ASP A 342 -9.85 14.36 -12.93
N ILE A 343 -9.68 15.54 -12.34
CA ILE A 343 -9.49 16.80 -13.08
C ILE A 343 -8.22 17.44 -12.59
N SER A 344 -7.29 17.74 -13.47
CA SER A 344 -6.07 18.48 -13.15
C SER A 344 -5.84 19.63 -14.11
N LEU A 345 -5.55 20.80 -13.53
CA LEU A 345 -5.24 22.05 -14.22
C LEU A 345 -3.90 22.58 -13.71
N ASN A 346 -2.96 22.86 -14.63
CA ASN A 346 -1.59 23.18 -14.25
C ASN A 346 -1.08 24.46 -14.94
N PRO A 347 -1.76 25.65 -14.81
CA PRO A 347 -1.36 26.86 -15.50
C PRO A 347 0.03 27.36 -15.05
N ARG A 348 0.75 27.93 -16.02
CA ARG A 348 2.04 28.57 -15.84
C ARG A 348 1.91 30.00 -16.33
N LEU A 349 2.00 30.96 -15.41
CA LEU A 349 1.71 32.38 -15.67
C LEU A 349 2.95 33.23 -15.39
N PHE A 350 2.95 34.46 -15.89
CA PHE A 350 4.03 35.44 -15.70
C PHE A 350 5.41 34.84 -16.02
N ASP A 351 5.56 34.26 -17.22
CA ASP A 351 6.79 33.61 -17.68
C ASP A 351 7.37 32.57 -16.69
N ASN A 352 6.48 31.77 -16.12
CA ASN A 352 6.74 30.74 -15.11
C ASN A 352 7.12 31.27 -13.71
N HIS A 353 6.86 32.54 -13.42
CA HIS A 353 6.97 33.04 -12.06
C HIS A 353 5.85 32.49 -11.16
N LEU A 354 4.63 32.36 -11.69
CA LEU A 354 3.50 31.74 -10.98
C LEU A 354 3.16 30.39 -11.61
N SER A 355 3.18 29.37 -10.77
CA SER A 355 2.82 28.01 -11.10
C SER A 355 1.69 27.56 -10.18
N ILE A 356 0.56 27.18 -10.74
CA ILE A 356 -0.58 26.64 -10.01
C ILE A 356 -0.77 25.19 -10.43
N ASP A 357 -0.92 24.29 -9.45
CA ASP A 357 -1.28 22.91 -9.66
C ASP A 357 -2.58 22.65 -8.88
N ALA A 358 -3.70 22.57 -9.59
CA ALA A 358 -5.01 22.27 -9.02
C ALA A 358 -5.46 20.89 -9.48
N SER A 359 -5.90 20.06 -8.54
CA SER A 359 -6.47 18.76 -8.86
C SER A 359 -7.65 18.42 -7.96
N VAL A 360 -8.64 17.74 -8.54
CA VAL A 360 -9.80 17.19 -7.83
C VAL A 360 -10.00 15.76 -8.28
N LYS A 361 -9.98 14.85 -7.32
CA LYS A 361 -10.26 13.43 -7.51
C LYS A 361 -11.58 13.09 -6.83
N LEU A 362 -12.47 12.45 -7.56
CA LEU A 362 -13.78 12.04 -7.10
C LEU A 362 -13.89 10.52 -7.23
N SER A 363 -14.51 9.90 -6.25
CA SER A 363 -14.83 8.48 -6.32
C SER A 363 -16.16 8.22 -5.63
N ALA A 364 -17.03 7.46 -6.29
CA ALA A 364 -18.22 6.88 -5.71
C ALA A 364 -18.14 5.35 -5.85
N THR A 365 -18.26 4.62 -4.76
CA THR A 365 -18.27 3.16 -4.77
C THR A 365 -19.54 2.63 -4.16
N HIS A 366 -20.08 1.60 -4.81
CA HIS A 366 -21.18 0.78 -4.29
C HIS A 366 -20.64 -0.63 -4.05
N ASN A 367 -20.70 -1.10 -2.81
CA ASN A 367 -20.12 -2.38 -2.41
C ASN A 367 -21.21 -3.28 -1.83
N ARG A 368 -21.11 -4.58 -2.10
CA ARG A 368 -21.77 -5.64 -1.38
C ARG A 368 -20.72 -6.55 -0.82
N PHE A 369 -20.64 -6.67 0.51
CA PHE A 369 -19.66 -7.49 1.19
C PHE A 369 -20.22 -8.90 1.41
N ALA A 370 -19.53 -9.91 0.91
CA ALA A 370 -19.86 -11.28 1.23
C ALA A 370 -19.56 -11.59 2.71
N ASN A 371 -20.37 -12.46 3.30
CA ASN A 371 -20.08 -12.99 4.63
C ASN A 371 -18.89 -13.96 4.55
N LYS A 372 -17.69 -13.50 4.91
CA LYS A 372 -16.45 -14.31 4.86
C LYS A 372 -16.45 -15.52 5.80
N GLU A 373 -17.35 -15.56 6.80
CA GLU A 373 -17.54 -16.75 7.66
C GLU A 373 -17.94 -17.99 6.85
N ALA A 374 -18.54 -17.79 5.68
CA ALA A 374 -18.91 -18.88 4.76
C ALA A 374 -17.69 -19.71 4.31
N ILE A 375 -16.49 -19.10 4.25
CA ILE A 375 -15.26 -19.80 3.88
C ILE A 375 -14.90 -20.86 4.94
N GLY A 376 -14.82 -20.43 6.21
CA GLY A 376 -14.55 -21.34 7.31
C GLY A 376 -15.66 -22.36 7.54
N ALA A 377 -16.92 -21.94 7.33
CA ALA A 377 -18.06 -22.84 7.39
C ALA A 377 -18.00 -23.93 6.29
N ALA A 378 -17.66 -23.56 5.04
CA ALA A 378 -17.55 -24.53 3.93
C ALA A 378 -16.46 -25.60 4.15
N VAL A 379 -15.40 -25.23 4.87
CA VAL A 379 -14.33 -26.18 5.24
C VAL A 379 -14.80 -27.15 6.32
N GLN A 380 -15.73 -26.74 7.18
CA GLN A 380 -16.17 -27.50 8.36
C GLN A 380 -17.50 -28.24 8.17
N PHE A 381 -18.31 -27.86 7.19
CA PHE A 381 -19.67 -28.38 7.07
C PHE A 381 -19.68 -29.84 6.64
N ASP A 382 -20.63 -30.61 7.17
CA ASP A 382 -20.84 -32.02 6.84
C ASP A 382 -21.08 -32.21 5.33
N PRO A 383 -20.17 -32.88 4.57
CA PRO A 383 -20.28 -33.04 3.12
C PRO A 383 -21.37 -34.02 2.69
N THR A 384 -21.99 -34.73 3.64
CA THR A 384 -23.09 -35.67 3.36
C THR A 384 -24.46 -35.00 3.36
N ARG A 385 -24.53 -33.69 3.62
CA ARG A 385 -25.78 -32.91 3.71
C ARG A 385 -26.04 -32.13 2.43
N PRO A 386 -27.29 -31.95 2.04
CA PRO A 386 -27.66 -31.10 0.90
C PRO A 386 -27.60 -29.64 1.27
N VAL A 387 -27.52 -28.76 0.28
CA VAL A 387 -27.57 -27.31 0.49
C VAL A 387 -28.94 -26.87 1.03
N ARG A 388 -30.01 -27.47 0.46
CA ARG A 388 -31.38 -27.22 0.85
C ARG A 388 -32.11 -28.52 1.10
N ASP A 389 -33.13 -28.44 1.96
CA ASP A 389 -34.03 -29.57 2.27
C ASP A 389 -35.47 -29.08 2.25
N ALA A 390 -36.37 -29.86 1.72
CA ALA A 390 -37.79 -29.57 1.62
C ALA A 390 -38.58 -29.87 2.92
N ASP A 391 -37.95 -30.52 3.91
CA ASP A 391 -38.57 -30.78 5.19
C ASP A 391 -38.99 -29.49 5.87
N ALA A 392 -40.22 -29.47 6.40
CA ALA A 392 -40.79 -28.32 7.11
C ALA A 392 -39.95 -27.84 8.29
N ALA A 393 -39.12 -28.69 8.90
CA ALA A 393 -38.19 -28.35 9.95
C ALA A 393 -37.16 -27.28 9.51
N TYR A 394 -36.83 -27.18 8.21
CA TYR A 394 -35.89 -26.19 7.68
C TYR A 394 -36.54 -24.90 7.16
N ALA A 395 -37.86 -24.84 7.12
CA ALA A 395 -38.60 -23.63 6.72
C ALA A 395 -38.23 -22.38 7.56
N PRO A 396 -38.03 -22.49 8.92
CA PRO A 396 -37.59 -21.38 9.74
C PRO A 396 -36.18 -20.86 9.38
N PHE A 397 -35.41 -21.60 8.58
CA PHE A 397 -34.06 -21.25 8.12
C PHE A 397 -34.00 -20.98 6.61
N GLY A 398 -35.15 -20.68 6.00
CA GLY A 398 -35.26 -20.40 4.56
C GLY A 398 -35.05 -21.62 3.66
N GLY A 399 -35.32 -22.84 4.19
CA GLY A 399 -35.13 -24.09 3.48
C GLY A 399 -33.67 -24.54 3.34
N TYR A 400 -32.72 -23.86 4.01
CA TYR A 400 -31.33 -24.31 4.06
C TYR A 400 -31.18 -25.41 5.11
N TRP A 401 -30.56 -26.52 4.71
CA TRP A 401 -30.26 -27.57 5.68
C TRP A 401 -29.38 -27.02 6.80
N THR A 402 -29.75 -27.22 8.03
CA THR A 402 -29.00 -26.76 9.20
C THR A 402 -29.04 -27.83 10.31
N GLN A 403 -28.04 -27.87 11.16
CA GLN A 403 -28.04 -28.78 12.30
C GLN A 403 -29.06 -28.35 13.34
N LEU A 404 -29.98 -29.24 13.69
CA LEU A 404 -31.00 -29.06 14.72
C LEU A 404 -30.68 -29.83 15.99
N ASP A 405 -31.15 -29.33 17.13
CA ASP A 405 -31.24 -29.99 18.41
C ASP A 405 -32.74 -30.04 18.77
N GLY A 406 -33.35 -31.21 18.48
CA GLY A 406 -34.81 -31.34 18.46
C GLY A 406 -35.41 -30.47 17.33
N THR A 407 -36.23 -29.50 17.69
CA THR A 407 -36.86 -28.53 16.78
C THR A 407 -36.10 -27.21 16.72
N ASP A 408 -35.06 -27.00 17.55
CA ASP A 408 -34.32 -25.75 17.65
C ASP A 408 -32.98 -25.81 16.92
N LEU A 409 -32.37 -24.65 16.69
CA LEU A 409 -31.07 -24.57 16.08
C LEU A 409 -29.96 -25.09 17.02
N GLN A 410 -29.12 -26.00 16.56
CA GLN A 410 -27.85 -26.32 17.25
C GLN A 410 -26.88 -25.12 17.06
N LYS A 411 -26.83 -24.24 18.07
CA LYS A 411 -26.12 -22.92 17.99
C LYS A 411 -24.61 -23.07 17.78
N LEU A 412 -23.99 -24.14 18.23
CA LEU A 412 -22.54 -24.40 18.17
C LEU A 412 -22.12 -25.13 16.86
N ALA A 413 -23.08 -25.69 16.12
CA ALA A 413 -22.77 -26.33 14.85
C ALA A 413 -22.39 -25.29 13.79
N PRO A 414 -21.55 -25.68 12.81
CA PRO A 414 -21.29 -24.82 11.64
C PRO A 414 -22.61 -24.48 10.93
N LYS A 415 -22.75 -23.23 10.53
CA LYS A 415 -23.91 -22.78 9.77
C LYS A 415 -23.74 -23.11 8.30
N ASN A 416 -24.86 -23.32 7.60
CA ASN A 416 -24.84 -23.62 6.15
C ASN A 416 -24.11 -22.51 5.38
N PRO A 417 -23.00 -22.83 4.67
CA PRO A 417 -22.15 -21.83 4.02
C PRO A 417 -22.88 -20.99 2.96
N VAL A 418 -23.79 -21.60 2.22
CA VAL A 418 -24.58 -20.90 1.19
C VAL A 418 -25.64 -20.00 1.82
N ALA A 419 -26.22 -20.42 2.94
CA ALA A 419 -27.13 -19.58 3.72
C ALA A 419 -26.41 -18.34 4.26
N LEU A 420 -25.18 -18.49 4.79
CA LEU A 420 -24.37 -17.36 5.27
C LEU A 420 -24.15 -16.28 4.19
N LEU A 421 -23.99 -16.70 2.92
CA LEU A 421 -23.79 -15.76 1.80
C LEU A 421 -25.10 -15.11 1.34
N ASN A 422 -26.18 -15.91 1.26
CA ASN A 422 -27.42 -15.45 0.64
C ASN A 422 -28.35 -14.74 1.63
N GLN A 423 -28.24 -15.04 2.92
CA GLN A 423 -29.11 -14.51 3.96
C GLN A 423 -28.53 -13.34 4.75
N LYS A 424 -27.27 -12.97 4.53
CA LYS A 424 -26.70 -11.71 5.00
C LYS A 424 -26.52 -10.76 3.81
N GLU A 425 -27.13 -9.59 3.92
CA GLU A 425 -26.91 -8.52 2.96
C GLU A 425 -26.21 -7.36 3.67
N ASP A 426 -24.97 -7.05 3.23
CA ASP A 426 -24.13 -5.98 3.74
C ASP A 426 -23.74 -5.08 2.56
N ILE A 427 -24.44 -3.96 2.43
CA ILE A 427 -24.31 -3.04 1.30
C ILE A 427 -23.83 -1.69 1.80
N SER A 428 -22.92 -1.08 1.04
CA SER A 428 -22.44 0.26 1.33
C SER A 428 -22.33 1.14 0.10
N ASP A 429 -22.57 2.43 0.32
CA ASP A 429 -22.27 3.51 -0.60
C ASP A 429 -21.20 4.41 0.01
N VAL A 430 -20.09 4.58 -0.71
CA VAL A 430 -18.96 5.42 -0.26
C VAL A 430 -18.66 6.48 -1.30
N PHE A 431 -18.62 7.73 -0.85
CA PHE A 431 -18.14 8.86 -1.65
C PHE A 431 -16.84 9.39 -1.07
N ARG A 432 -15.86 9.69 -1.92
CA ARG A 432 -14.63 10.36 -1.51
C ARG A 432 -14.20 11.40 -2.53
N THR A 433 -13.71 12.53 -2.01
CA THR A 433 -13.01 13.55 -2.81
C THR A 433 -11.66 13.87 -2.19
N ILE A 434 -10.61 13.91 -3.04
CA ILE A 434 -9.28 14.36 -2.66
C ILE A 434 -8.96 15.54 -3.55
N SER A 435 -8.83 16.73 -2.97
CA SER A 435 -8.57 17.96 -3.71
C SER A 435 -7.26 18.58 -3.24
N ASN A 436 -6.52 19.13 -4.18
CA ASN A 436 -5.26 19.80 -3.92
C ASN A 436 -5.17 21.07 -4.74
N LEU A 437 -4.72 22.16 -4.09
CA LEU A 437 -4.36 23.42 -4.72
C LEU A 437 -2.97 23.82 -4.24
N LYS A 438 -1.99 23.70 -5.12
CA LYS A 438 -0.62 24.11 -4.88
C LYS A 438 -0.28 25.34 -5.70
N ILE A 439 0.23 26.38 -5.05
CA ILE A 439 0.65 27.63 -5.66
C ILE A 439 2.12 27.84 -5.38
N ASP A 440 2.92 27.92 -6.42
CA ASP A 440 4.35 28.24 -6.37
C ASP A 440 4.57 29.62 -7.00
N TYR A 441 5.11 30.57 -6.25
CA TYR A 441 5.40 31.90 -6.75
C TYR A 441 6.88 32.25 -6.57
N LYS A 442 7.59 32.47 -7.70
CA LYS A 442 8.95 33.02 -7.72
C LYS A 442 8.86 34.53 -7.67
N LEU A 443 9.50 35.15 -6.69
CA LEU A 443 9.49 36.61 -6.56
C LEU A 443 10.16 37.24 -7.79
N HIS A 444 9.53 38.25 -8.39
CA HIS A 444 10.07 38.92 -9.60
C HIS A 444 11.39 39.65 -9.34
N PHE A 445 11.52 40.25 -8.14
CA PHE A 445 12.71 40.97 -7.73
C PHE A 445 13.80 40.10 -7.09
N LEU A 446 13.46 38.83 -6.72
CA LEU A 446 14.37 37.84 -6.16
C LEU A 446 13.98 36.45 -6.64
N PRO A 447 14.26 36.09 -7.90
CA PRO A 447 13.79 34.84 -8.51
C PRO A 447 14.32 33.57 -7.83
N GLU A 448 15.38 33.67 -7.05
CA GLU A 448 15.94 32.61 -6.22
C GLU A 448 15.00 32.20 -5.07
N LEU A 449 14.15 33.14 -4.59
CA LEU A 449 13.18 32.88 -3.52
C LEU A 449 11.82 32.53 -4.11
N LYS A 450 11.34 31.35 -3.74
CA LYS A 450 10.03 30.82 -4.09
C LYS A 450 9.19 30.70 -2.83
N LEU A 451 7.98 31.20 -2.89
CA LEU A 451 6.95 30.99 -1.87
C LEU A 451 6.00 29.92 -2.37
N ASN A 452 5.65 29.00 -1.50
CA ASN A 452 4.73 27.92 -1.79
C ASN A 452 3.58 27.89 -0.79
N VAL A 453 2.36 27.74 -1.31
CA VAL A 453 1.16 27.43 -0.53
C VAL A 453 0.58 26.14 -1.07
N ASN A 454 0.29 25.20 -0.19
CA ASN A 454 -0.37 23.94 -0.54
C ASN A 454 -1.61 23.73 0.34
N LEU A 455 -2.78 23.68 -0.29
CA LEU A 455 -4.06 23.42 0.36
C LEU A 455 -4.54 22.05 -0.04
N GLY A 456 -4.77 21.19 0.95
CA GLY A 456 -5.28 19.84 0.75
C GLY A 456 -6.63 19.67 1.45
N TYR A 457 -7.53 18.96 0.77
CA TYR A 457 -8.82 18.58 1.32
C TYR A 457 -9.11 17.13 0.95
N ASP A 458 -9.33 16.30 1.97
CA ASP A 458 -9.75 14.91 1.80
C ASP A 458 -11.02 14.70 2.59
N TYR A 459 -12.09 14.35 1.91
CA TYR A 459 -13.39 14.06 2.50
C TYR A 459 -13.88 12.71 2.03
N ALA A 460 -14.31 11.87 2.97
CA ALA A 460 -14.91 10.58 2.70
C ALA A 460 -16.20 10.43 3.51
N SER A 461 -17.23 9.89 2.89
CA SER A 461 -18.50 9.53 3.52
C SER A 461 -18.87 8.12 3.15
N GLY A 462 -19.15 7.29 4.14
CA GLY A 462 -19.57 5.90 3.94
C GLY A 462 -20.83 5.62 4.75
N LYS A 463 -21.82 5.06 4.06
CA LYS A 463 -23.11 4.65 4.64
C LYS A 463 -23.42 3.24 4.18
N GLY A 464 -24.06 2.49 5.03
CA GLY A 464 -24.47 1.14 4.65
C GLY A 464 -25.51 0.55 5.59
N THR A 465 -25.98 -0.63 5.19
CA THR A 465 -26.95 -1.43 5.94
C THR A 465 -26.50 -2.87 6.02
N VAL A 466 -26.75 -3.49 7.17
CA VAL A 466 -26.54 -4.92 7.39
C VAL A 466 -27.90 -5.53 7.70
N VAL A 467 -28.40 -6.37 6.80
CA VAL A 467 -29.72 -7.01 6.91
C VAL A 467 -29.54 -8.52 6.97
N ILE A 468 -30.15 -9.16 7.96
CA ILE A 468 -30.25 -10.60 8.13
C ILE A 468 -31.72 -10.92 8.37
N PRO A 469 -32.38 -11.73 7.54
CA PRO A 469 -33.79 -12.05 7.69
C PRO A 469 -34.08 -12.92 8.93
N GLU A 470 -35.32 -12.96 9.35
CA GLU A 470 -35.77 -13.76 10.50
C GLU A 470 -35.61 -15.26 10.25
N ASN A 471 -35.89 -15.73 9.02
CA ASN A 471 -35.76 -17.11 8.59
C ASN A 471 -34.32 -17.48 8.22
N SER A 472 -33.39 -17.18 9.14
CA SER A 472 -31.97 -17.42 8.94
C SER A 472 -31.33 -18.04 10.18
N SER A 473 -30.53 -19.08 9.98
CA SER A 473 -29.74 -19.66 11.08
C SER A 473 -28.72 -18.65 11.66
N LEU A 474 -28.31 -17.63 10.91
CA LEU A 474 -27.43 -16.54 11.36
C LEU A 474 -28.15 -15.58 12.29
N GLY A 475 -29.43 -15.33 12.03
CA GLY A 475 -30.29 -14.42 12.79
C GLY A 475 -31.19 -15.08 13.83
N TRP A 476 -31.22 -16.41 13.91
CA TRP A 476 -32.17 -17.15 14.77
C TRP A 476 -31.98 -16.82 16.24
N GLN A 477 -33.09 -16.36 16.90
CA GLN A 477 -33.11 -16.01 18.33
C GLN A 477 -31.92 -15.13 18.76
N ARG A 478 -31.52 -14.20 17.91
CA ARG A 478 -30.30 -13.39 18.08
C ARG A 478 -30.42 -12.44 19.27
N TYR A 479 -31.63 -11.98 19.53
CA TYR A 479 -31.92 -11.01 20.58
C TYR A 479 -32.91 -11.57 21.58
N THR A 480 -32.65 -11.30 22.86
CA THR A 480 -33.57 -11.59 23.96
C THR A 480 -34.07 -10.26 24.50
N LEU A 481 -35.35 -9.97 24.31
CA LEU A 481 -35.99 -8.78 24.84
C LEU A 481 -36.56 -9.15 26.21
N LYS A 482 -35.96 -8.62 27.25
CA LYS A 482 -36.40 -8.83 28.64
C LYS A 482 -37.41 -7.75 29.01
N GLN A 483 -38.60 -8.16 29.54
CA GLN A 483 -39.60 -7.27 30.14
C GLN A 483 -39.83 -7.72 31.58
N ALA A 484 -39.76 -6.79 32.51
CA ALA A 484 -39.94 -7.08 33.90
C ALA A 484 -41.26 -7.84 34.14
N GLY A 485 -41.18 -9.03 34.78
CA GLY A 485 -42.33 -9.85 35.08
C GLY A 485 -42.98 -10.62 33.92
N GLN A 486 -42.33 -10.60 32.72
CA GLN A 486 -42.79 -11.38 31.55
C GLN A 486 -41.74 -12.39 31.13
N PRO A 487 -42.12 -13.49 30.45
CA PRO A 487 -41.17 -14.40 29.81
C PRO A 487 -40.28 -13.69 28.79
N ASP A 488 -39.01 -14.16 28.64
CA ASP A 488 -38.09 -13.67 27.60
C ASP A 488 -38.70 -13.80 26.21
N VAL A 489 -38.70 -12.72 25.45
CA VAL A 489 -39.12 -12.70 24.05
C VAL A 489 -37.92 -12.80 23.14
N TYR A 490 -37.82 -13.90 22.39
CA TYR A 490 -36.75 -14.10 21.43
C TYR A 490 -37.12 -13.47 20.09
N LYS A 491 -36.21 -12.67 19.56
CA LYS A 491 -36.35 -12.00 18.27
C LYS A 491 -35.23 -12.42 17.34
N SER A 492 -35.55 -12.56 16.06
CA SER A 492 -34.63 -13.03 15.04
C SER A 492 -34.31 -11.97 14.02
N GLY A 493 -33.18 -12.15 13.36
CA GLY A 493 -32.75 -11.27 12.29
C GLY A 493 -32.16 -9.94 12.74
N THR A 494 -31.69 -9.13 11.80
CA THR A 494 -31.04 -7.83 12.05
C THR A 494 -31.36 -6.88 10.91
N ASN A 495 -31.55 -5.58 11.21
CA ASN A 495 -31.69 -4.51 10.24
C ASN A 495 -30.98 -3.26 10.76
N ASN A 496 -29.63 -3.29 10.70
CA ASN A 496 -28.79 -2.23 11.23
C ASN A 496 -28.20 -1.38 10.12
N ALA A 497 -27.94 -0.11 10.41
CA ALA A 497 -27.28 0.82 9.51
C ALA A 497 -25.96 1.32 10.12
N TYR A 498 -25.11 1.92 9.29
CA TYR A 498 -23.94 2.68 9.73
C TYR A 498 -23.73 3.91 8.83
N ASP A 499 -23.27 5.01 9.44
CA ASP A 499 -22.94 6.26 8.75
C ASP A 499 -21.68 6.85 9.39
N GLN A 500 -20.65 7.02 8.60
CA GLN A 500 -19.41 7.63 9.03
C GLN A 500 -18.91 8.62 7.97
N ARG A 501 -18.38 9.74 8.42
CA ARG A 501 -17.74 10.73 7.56
C ARG A 501 -16.39 11.09 8.13
N LYS A 502 -15.41 11.28 7.25
CA LYS A 502 -14.06 11.71 7.61
C LYS A 502 -13.70 12.94 6.79
N ARG A 503 -13.05 13.89 7.45
CA ARG A 503 -12.55 15.09 6.83
C ARG A 503 -11.13 15.34 7.28
N SER A 504 -10.22 15.56 6.33
CA SER A 504 -8.86 16.00 6.59
C SER A 504 -8.59 17.31 5.86
N LEU A 505 -7.99 18.25 6.57
CA LEU A 505 -7.55 19.55 6.05
C LEU A 505 -6.04 19.61 6.12
N LEU A 506 -5.42 20.12 5.07
CA LEU A 506 -3.99 20.42 5.02
C LEU A 506 -3.81 21.88 4.62
N PHE A 507 -2.98 22.58 5.36
CA PHE A 507 -2.40 23.85 4.97
C PHE A 507 -0.89 23.78 5.16
N ASP A 508 -0.13 23.89 4.07
CA ASP A 508 1.32 24.03 4.11
C ASP A 508 1.71 25.37 3.52
N PHE A 509 2.63 26.03 4.18
CA PHE A 509 3.31 27.21 3.66
C PHE A 509 4.82 27.03 3.81
N TYR A 510 5.57 27.26 2.75
CA TYR A 510 7.03 27.31 2.86
C TYR A 510 7.67 28.29 1.89
N ALA A 511 8.79 28.82 2.33
CA ALA A 511 9.72 29.60 1.52
C ALA A 511 10.91 28.72 1.15
N ASN A 512 11.32 28.77 -0.10
CA ASN A 512 12.46 28.02 -0.62
C ASN A 512 13.39 28.97 -1.38
N TYR A 513 14.63 29.09 -0.90
CA TYR A 513 15.68 29.91 -1.49
C TYR A 513 16.72 29.02 -2.15
N VAL A 514 16.92 29.18 -3.46
CA VAL A 514 17.89 28.39 -4.23
C VAL A 514 18.87 29.33 -4.91
N LYS A 515 20.16 29.19 -4.61
CA LYS A 515 21.21 29.98 -5.21
C LYS A 515 22.40 29.15 -5.66
N GLU A 516 22.85 29.42 -6.88
CA GLU A 516 24.12 28.91 -7.40
C GLU A 516 25.24 29.89 -7.06
N LEU A 517 26.22 29.43 -6.27
CA LEU A 517 27.42 30.15 -5.90
C LEU A 517 28.55 29.79 -6.87
N ARG A 518 28.57 30.43 -8.03
CA ARG A 518 29.49 30.06 -9.13
C ARG A 518 30.97 30.12 -8.75
N SER A 519 31.36 31.07 -7.93
CA SER A 519 32.75 31.22 -7.41
C SER A 519 33.19 30.03 -6.58
N LEU A 520 32.27 29.43 -5.81
CA LEU A 520 32.51 28.26 -4.97
C LEU A 520 32.13 26.95 -5.66
N LYS A 521 31.67 26.97 -6.93
CA LYS A 521 31.12 25.82 -7.64
C LYS A 521 30.09 25.07 -6.79
N SER A 522 29.23 25.83 -6.10
CA SER A 522 28.32 25.30 -5.08
C SER A 522 26.89 25.71 -5.39
N ARG A 523 25.93 24.91 -4.90
CA ARG A 523 24.50 25.23 -4.89
C ARG A 523 23.97 25.09 -3.48
N VAL A 524 23.26 26.13 -3.03
CA VAL A 524 22.57 26.17 -1.75
C VAL A 524 21.06 26.16 -2.02
N ASP A 525 20.33 25.32 -1.32
CA ASP A 525 18.86 25.24 -1.36
C ASP A 525 18.37 25.17 0.08
N VAL A 526 17.78 26.26 0.59
CA VAL A 526 17.27 26.38 1.96
C VAL A 526 15.78 26.51 1.92
N MET A 527 15.10 25.72 2.73
CA MET A 527 13.66 25.77 2.89
C MET A 527 13.30 25.91 4.36
N ALA A 528 12.30 26.75 4.65
CA ALA A 528 11.65 26.83 5.95
C ALA A 528 10.14 26.89 5.75
N GLY A 529 9.39 26.20 6.61
CA GLY A 529 7.96 26.10 6.42
C GLY A 529 7.16 25.77 7.68
N TYR A 530 5.87 25.87 7.50
CA TYR A 530 4.82 25.61 8.48
C TYR A 530 3.78 24.68 7.86
N SER A 531 3.29 23.72 8.63
CA SER A 531 2.19 22.82 8.24
C SER A 531 1.15 22.75 9.34
N TYR A 532 -0.10 22.77 8.93
CA TYR A 532 -1.27 22.53 9.76
C TYR A 532 -2.09 21.42 9.15
N GLN A 533 -2.40 20.38 9.93
CA GLN A 533 -3.25 19.27 9.53
C GLN A 533 -4.32 19.03 10.59
N ASP A 534 -5.56 18.87 10.16
CA ASP A 534 -6.72 18.62 11.02
C ASP A 534 -7.52 17.44 10.49
N TRP A 535 -7.74 16.45 11.32
CA TRP A 535 -8.55 15.27 11.02
C TRP A 535 -9.75 15.22 11.93
N LYS A 536 -10.92 15.14 11.34
CA LYS A 536 -12.18 15.01 12.06
C LYS A 536 -12.98 13.85 11.49
N THR A 537 -13.36 12.93 12.37
CA THR A 537 -14.29 11.86 12.06
C THR A 537 -15.65 12.24 12.65
N PHE A 538 -16.69 11.98 11.91
CA PHE A 538 -18.07 12.07 12.33
C PHE A 538 -18.66 10.66 12.27
N VAL A 539 -19.12 10.13 13.38
CA VAL A 539 -19.78 8.84 13.47
C VAL A 539 -21.20 9.07 13.92
N HIS A 540 -22.15 8.60 13.14
CA HIS A 540 -23.54 8.49 13.55
C HIS A 540 -23.76 7.07 14.09
N ASN A 541 -23.85 6.94 15.40
CA ASN A 541 -24.12 5.69 16.08
C ASN A 541 -25.62 5.42 15.95
N THR A 542 -25.98 4.47 15.10
CA THR A 542 -27.37 4.12 14.84
C THR A 542 -27.88 3.12 15.88
N PRO A 543 -29.18 3.16 16.26
CA PRO A 543 -29.76 2.11 17.05
C PRO A 543 -29.72 0.74 16.36
N ASP A 544 -29.66 -0.31 17.16
CA ASP A 544 -29.79 -1.68 16.67
C ASP A 544 -31.26 -2.09 16.57
N TYR A 545 -31.60 -2.73 15.48
CA TYR A 545 -32.94 -3.23 15.20
C TYR A 545 -32.93 -4.71 14.82
N THR A 546 -34.00 -5.39 15.19
CA THR A 546 -34.32 -6.71 14.63
C THR A 546 -34.74 -6.56 13.16
N TYR A 547 -34.94 -7.69 12.46
CA TYR A 547 -35.38 -7.64 11.06
C TYR A 547 -36.75 -6.96 10.90
N ASP A 548 -37.69 -7.20 11.82
CA ASP A 548 -39.04 -6.59 11.87
C ASP A 548 -39.01 -5.14 12.37
N LYS A 549 -37.82 -4.54 12.50
CA LYS A 549 -37.59 -3.17 12.99
C LYS A 549 -38.00 -2.94 14.46
N THR A 550 -38.08 -3.98 15.26
CA THR A 550 -38.18 -3.81 16.71
C THR A 550 -36.85 -3.26 17.25
N LEU A 551 -36.90 -2.22 18.05
CA LEU A 551 -35.73 -1.62 18.69
C LEU A 551 -35.11 -2.60 19.69
N VAL A 552 -33.81 -2.85 19.54
CA VAL A 552 -33.02 -3.72 20.43
C VAL A 552 -32.19 -2.91 21.41
N SER A 553 -31.46 -1.94 20.89
CA SER A 553 -30.59 -1.09 21.70
C SER A 553 -30.46 0.30 21.07
N THR A 554 -30.29 1.30 21.93
CA THR A 554 -29.94 2.66 21.53
C THR A 554 -28.48 2.93 21.95
N PRO A 555 -27.71 3.62 21.13
CA PRO A 555 -26.35 4.03 21.52
C PRO A 555 -26.42 5.03 22.68
N VAL A 556 -25.39 5.03 23.53
CA VAL A 556 -25.22 6.00 24.61
C VAL A 556 -25.14 7.43 24.08
N TYR A 557 -24.44 7.59 22.96
CA TYR A 557 -24.30 8.84 22.21
C TYR A 557 -24.72 8.61 20.76
N GLU A 558 -25.66 9.44 20.28
CA GLU A 558 -26.11 9.37 18.89
C GLU A 558 -24.99 9.76 17.91
N TYR A 559 -24.14 10.72 18.32
CA TYR A 559 -23.04 11.20 17.48
C TYR A 559 -21.72 11.20 18.25
N ASP A 560 -20.63 10.87 17.53
CA ASP A 560 -19.28 10.96 18.03
C ASP A 560 -18.40 11.75 17.05
N TYR A 561 -17.52 12.61 17.57
CA TYR A 561 -16.73 13.57 16.80
C TYR A 561 -15.23 13.54 17.15
N PRO A 562 -14.56 12.39 17.06
CA PRO A 562 -13.15 12.36 17.37
C PRO A 562 -12.36 13.24 16.39
N GLN A 563 -11.49 14.07 16.95
CA GLN A 563 -10.66 15.03 16.21
C GLN A 563 -9.23 15.02 16.72
N ASN A 564 -8.28 15.18 15.83
CA ASN A 564 -6.89 15.45 16.17
C ASN A 564 -6.27 16.43 15.19
N THR A 565 -5.31 17.20 15.70
CA THR A 565 -4.63 18.26 14.98
C THR A 565 -3.13 18.11 15.13
N LEU A 566 -2.39 18.36 14.05
CA LEU A 566 -0.93 18.37 14.00
C LEU A 566 -0.46 19.71 13.46
N VAL A 567 0.38 20.38 14.23
CA VAL A 567 1.06 21.63 13.84
C VAL A 567 2.54 21.35 13.71
N SER A 568 3.18 21.84 12.66
CA SER A 568 4.58 21.53 12.41
C SER A 568 5.36 22.72 11.89
N PHE A 569 6.59 22.86 12.37
CA PHE A 569 7.60 23.76 11.83
C PHE A 569 8.75 22.93 11.30
N TYR A 570 9.26 23.28 10.12
CA TYR A 570 10.33 22.51 9.52
C TYR A 570 11.31 23.36 8.72
N GLY A 571 12.54 22.88 8.67
CA GLY A 571 13.61 23.46 7.88
C GLY A 571 14.42 22.39 7.18
N ARG A 572 14.91 22.70 5.97
CA ARG A 572 15.80 21.83 5.20
C ARG A 572 16.87 22.66 4.53
N LEU A 573 18.10 22.19 4.61
CA LEU A 573 19.24 22.69 3.87
C LEU A 573 19.74 21.57 2.95
N ASN A 574 19.79 21.83 1.65
CA ASN A 574 20.54 21.02 0.70
C ASN A 574 21.74 21.84 0.20
N TYR A 575 22.91 21.28 0.28
CA TYR A 575 24.16 21.88 -0.19
C TYR A 575 24.87 20.94 -1.14
N SER A 576 25.21 21.44 -2.31
CA SER A 576 25.99 20.69 -3.30
C SER A 576 27.27 21.42 -3.59
N LEU A 577 28.40 20.77 -3.37
CA LEU A 577 29.74 21.26 -3.63
C LEU A 577 30.34 20.56 -4.86
N MET A 578 30.69 21.33 -5.90
CA MET A 578 31.31 20.85 -7.15
C MET A 578 30.52 19.75 -7.88
N ASP A 579 29.19 19.64 -7.64
CA ASP A 579 28.36 18.50 -8.08
C ASP A 579 28.87 17.12 -7.64
N ARG A 580 29.72 17.06 -6.60
CA ARG A 580 30.37 15.82 -6.10
C ARG A 580 29.93 15.47 -4.69
N TYR A 581 29.95 16.46 -3.79
CA TYR A 581 29.62 16.29 -2.39
C TYR A 581 28.28 16.92 -2.11
N LEU A 582 27.33 16.10 -1.71
CA LEU A 582 25.97 16.55 -1.44
C LEU A 582 25.72 16.39 0.06
N PHE A 583 25.15 17.41 0.66
CA PHE A 583 24.78 17.43 2.07
C PHE A 583 23.32 17.83 2.19
N THR A 584 22.56 17.12 3.01
CA THR A 584 21.18 17.47 3.37
C THR A 584 21.05 17.45 4.89
N ALA A 585 20.53 18.52 5.45
CA ALA A 585 20.11 18.59 6.85
C ALA A 585 18.63 18.97 6.90
N THR A 586 17.86 18.27 7.72
CA THR A 586 16.44 18.53 7.94
C THR A 586 16.16 18.54 9.44
N VAL A 587 15.36 19.47 9.89
CA VAL A 587 14.79 19.46 11.22
C VAL A 587 13.30 19.74 11.12
N ARG A 588 12.51 18.99 11.87
CA ARG A 588 11.06 19.16 11.98
C ARG A 588 10.63 19.06 13.43
N ALA A 589 9.80 20.00 13.87
CA ALA A 589 9.13 19.97 15.16
C ALA A 589 7.63 19.81 14.94
N ASP A 590 7.07 18.74 15.47
CA ASP A 590 5.64 18.38 15.37
C ASP A 590 4.97 18.50 16.73
N GLY A 591 3.86 19.23 16.79
CA GLY A 591 3.00 19.35 17.96
C GLY A 591 1.65 18.68 17.71
N SER A 592 1.35 17.60 18.45
CA SER A 592 0.13 16.81 18.27
C SER A 592 -0.85 16.98 19.43
N SER A 593 -2.14 17.11 19.13
CA SER A 593 -3.19 17.14 20.13
C SER A 593 -3.47 15.79 20.79
N ARG A 594 -2.83 14.70 20.34
CA ARG A 594 -2.95 13.36 20.93
C ARG A 594 -2.19 13.20 22.24
N PHE A 595 -1.34 14.18 22.59
CA PHE A 595 -0.51 14.18 23.78
C PHE A 595 -0.86 15.31 24.72
N SER A 596 -0.53 15.13 26.01
CA SER A 596 -0.62 16.19 27.00
C SER A 596 0.20 17.43 26.61
N LYS A 597 -0.05 18.57 27.23
CA LYS A 597 0.63 19.82 26.94
C LYS A 597 2.16 19.71 27.05
N GLU A 598 2.64 18.93 28.02
CA GLU A 598 4.04 18.73 28.36
C GLU A 598 4.74 17.85 27.30
N ASN A 599 4.05 16.84 26.72
CA ASN A 599 4.61 15.83 25.81
C ASN A 599 4.23 16.08 24.34
N ARG A 600 3.54 17.19 24.05
CA ARG A 600 2.93 17.47 22.76
C ARG A 600 3.95 17.60 21.61
N TRP A 601 5.13 18.15 21.89
CA TRP A 601 6.12 18.47 20.88
C TRP A 601 7.19 17.40 20.76
N GLY A 602 7.38 16.92 19.53
CA GLY A 602 8.50 16.05 19.15
C GLY A 602 9.39 16.72 18.13
N VAL A 603 10.71 16.56 18.25
CA VAL A 603 11.71 17.11 17.33
C VAL A 603 12.42 15.98 16.61
N PHE A 604 12.45 16.05 15.26
CA PHE A 604 12.91 15.01 14.38
C PHE A 604 14.01 15.52 13.44
N PRO A 605 15.29 15.41 13.84
CA PRO A 605 16.44 15.80 13.02
C PRO A 605 16.83 14.70 12.04
N ALA A 606 17.35 15.09 10.87
CA ALA A 606 17.97 14.16 9.92
C ALA A 606 19.15 14.82 9.19
N LEU A 607 20.17 14.00 8.92
CA LEU A 607 21.37 14.38 8.19
C LEU A 607 21.66 13.34 7.11
N ALA A 608 22.09 13.78 5.93
CA ALA A 608 22.54 12.89 4.88
C ALA A 608 23.72 13.49 4.11
N LEU A 609 24.63 12.60 3.74
CA LEU A 609 25.78 12.90 2.89
C LEU A 609 25.74 12.00 1.65
N ALA A 610 26.09 12.55 0.50
CA ALA A 610 26.31 11.72 -0.68
C ALA A 610 27.57 12.18 -1.42
N TRP A 611 28.35 11.21 -1.87
CA TRP A 611 29.58 11.42 -2.62
C TRP A 611 29.45 10.79 -4.01
N ARG A 612 29.48 11.64 -5.04
CA ARG A 612 29.44 11.20 -6.44
C ARG A 612 30.86 10.89 -6.92
N MET A 613 31.29 9.64 -6.71
CA MET A 613 32.63 9.18 -6.99
C MET A 613 32.97 9.24 -8.48
N ASN A 614 31.99 9.06 -9.37
CA ASN A 614 32.17 9.18 -10.83
C ASN A 614 32.60 10.59 -11.31
N GLN A 615 32.44 11.64 -10.48
CA GLN A 615 32.86 12.99 -10.78
C GLN A 615 34.31 13.29 -10.33
N GLU A 616 34.95 12.35 -9.63
CA GLU A 616 36.32 12.47 -9.20
C GLU A 616 37.32 12.23 -10.32
N ASN A 617 38.50 12.85 -10.22
CA ASN A 617 39.52 12.80 -11.29
C ASN A 617 39.97 11.38 -11.61
N PHE A 618 39.93 10.45 -10.63
CA PHE A 618 40.32 9.05 -10.81
C PHE A 618 39.27 8.18 -11.52
N LEU A 619 37.97 8.63 -11.58
CA LEU A 619 36.87 7.91 -12.27
C LEU A 619 36.29 8.70 -13.44
N LYS A 620 36.50 10.01 -13.52
CA LYS A 620 35.85 10.89 -14.50
C LYS A 620 36.06 10.47 -15.97
N ASN A 621 37.20 9.82 -16.27
CA ASN A 621 37.53 9.37 -17.62
C ASN A 621 37.14 7.93 -17.89
N VAL A 622 36.50 7.24 -16.94
CA VAL A 622 36.05 5.84 -17.13
C VAL A 622 34.70 5.85 -17.81
N SER A 623 34.67 5.68 -19.13
CA SER A 623 33.51 5.90 -19.98
C SER A 623 32.36 4.91 -19.78
N TRP A 624 32.56 3.79 -19.10
CA TRP A 624 31.52 2.81 -18.81
C TRP A 624 30.85 3.03 -17.47
N ILE A 625 31.31 3.96 -16.62
CA ILE A 625 30.70 4.35 -15.36
C ILE A 625 29.90 5.64 -15.59
N ASP A 626 28.58 5.56 -15.58
CA ASP A 626 27.72 6.73 -15.76
C ASP A 626 27.45 7.45 -14.44
N ASP A 627 27.16 6.68 -13.38
CA ASP A 627 26.95 7.19 -12.03
C ASP A 627 27.46 6.17 -11.00
N LEU A 628 28.16 6.68 -9.99
CA LEU A 628 28.58 5.88 -8.84
C LEU A 628 28.57 6.81 -7.63
N LYS A 629 27.58 6.59 -6.71
CA LYS A 629 27.30 7.49 -5.62
C LYS A 629 27.18 6.73 -4.29
N LEU A 630 28.04 7.07 -3.35
CA LEU A 630 27.95 6.59 -1.97
C LEU A 630 27.05 7.52 -1.15
N ARG A 631 26.15 6.97 -0.35
CA ARG A 631 25.22 7.69 0.50
C ARG A 631 25.34 7.25 1.95
N LEU A 632 25.32 8.22 2.87
CA LEU A 632 25.29 8.03 4.31
C LEU A 632 24.11 8.83 4.86
N GLY A 633 23.23 8.22 5.62
CA GLY A 633 22.06 8.84 6.18
C GLY A 633 21.86 8.51 7.66
N TYR A 634 21.47 9.50 8.43
CA TYR A 634 20.98 9.38 9.79
C TYR A 634 19.74 10.25 9.94
N GLY A 635 18.74 9.76 10.68
CA GLY A 635 17.61 10.59 11.04
C GLY A 635 16.71 9.93 12.06
N VAL A 636 15.94 10.76 12.73
CA VAL A 636 14.93 10.38 13.70
C VAL A 636 13.55 10.72 13.14
N THR A 637 12.60 9.82 13.26
CA THR A 637 11.20 10.02 12.91
C THR A 637 10.32 9.61 14.09
N GLY A 638 9.17 10.26 14.23
CA GLY A 638 8.19 9.96 15.26
C GLY A 638 7.08 9.04 14.77
N GLN A 639 6.30 8.52 15.70
CA GLN A 639 5.06 7.78 15.43
C GLN A 639 3.99 8.20 16.45
N GLN A 640 2.79 8.46 15.94
CA GLN A 640 1.60 8.74 16.75
C GLN A 640 0.36 7.92 16.29
N ASP A 641 0.43 7.26 15.13
CA ASP A 641 -0.66 6.47 14.59
C ASP A 641 -0.83 5.20 15.43
N GLY A 642 -2.05 4.95 15.93
CA GLY A 642 -2.35 3.88 16.88
C GLY A 642 -2.54 4.37 18.32
N ILE A 643 -2.24 5.65 18.61
CA ILE A 643 -2.63 6.31 19.85
C ILE A 643 -4.03 6.91 19.63
N GLY A 644 -4.94 6.68 20.56
CA GLY A 644 -6.25 7.32 20.58
C GLY A 644 -6.14 8.84 20.75
N ASN A 645 -7.12 9.59 20.25
CA ASN A 645 -7.06 11.06 20.26
C ASN A 645 -7.01 11.65 21.67
N TYR A 646 -7.48 10.91 22.70
CA TYR A 646 -7.66 11.38 24.08
C TYR A 646 -7.06 10.40 25.11
N THR A 647 -6.16 9.50 24.74
CA THR A 647 -5.61 8.43 25.58
C THR A 647 -4.88 8.95 26.83
N TYR A 648 -4.40 10.19 26.78
CA TYR A 648 -3.72 10.84 27.93
C TYR A 648 -4.68 11.43 28.97
N LEU A 649 -5.98 11.43 28.70
CA LEU A 649 -7.00 11.94 29.61
C LEU A 649 -7.63 10.83 30.43
N PRO A 650 -7.94 11.06 31.72
CA PRO A 650 -8.76 10.15 32.49
C PRO A 650 -10.19 10.12 31.93
N PHE A 651 -10.74 8.93 31.79
CA PHE A 651 -12.12 8.73 31.35
C PHE A 651 -12.79 7.53 31.98
N TYR A 652 -14.11 7.54 31.94
CA TYR A 652 -14.95 6.43 32.36
C TYR A 652 -15.56 5.76 31.14
N SER A 653 -15.58 4.44 31.16
CA SER A 653 -16.31 3.63 30.17
C SER A 653 -17.56 3.04 30.80
N LEU A 654 -18.66 3.05 30.05
CA LEU A 654 -19.87 2.35 30.46
C LEU A 654 -19.66 0.85 30.24
N SER A 655 -20.10 0.01 31.20
CA SER A 655 -20.06 -1.44 31.03
C SER A 655 -21.00 -1.88 29.89
N THR A 656 -20.68 -3.00 29.26
CA THR A 656 -21.53 -3.61 28.22
C THR A 656 -22.73 -4.30 28.86
N ASN A 657 -23.77 -4.59 28.05
CA ASN A 657 -24.96 -5.31 28.50
C ASN A 657 -24.67 -6.76 29.00
N THR A 658 -23.48 -7.27 28.72
CA THR A 658 -23.00 -8.56 29.25
C THR A 658 -22.20 -8.42 30.53
N ALA A 659 -21.93 -7.21 30.99
CA ALA A 659 -21.18 -6.90 32.23
C ALA A 659 -21.94 -5.86 33.06
N THR A 660 -23.14 -6.23 33.49
CA THR A 660 -24.05 -5.38 34.30
C THR A 660 -23.95 -5.74 35.78
N TYR A 661 -24.26 -4.78 36.65
CA TYR A 661 -24.46 -5.03 38.07
C TYR A 661 -25.92 -5.32 38.32
N GLN A 662 -26.18 -6.36 39.10
CA GLN A 662 -27.55 -6.70 39.56
C GLN A 662 -27.83 -6.06 40.92
N PHE A 663 -28.90 -5.26 40.96
CA PHE A 663 -29.46 -4.74 42.21
C PHE A 663 -30.92 -5.21 42.29
N GLY A 664 -31.19 -6.19 43.20
CA GLY A 664 -32.45 -6.90 43.26
C GLY A 664 -32.71 -7.68 41.95
N ASP A 665 -33.80 -7.38 41.31
CA ASP A 665 -34.23 -7.93 39.98
C ASP A 665 -33.83 -7.08 38.79
N GLN A 666 -33.14 -5.95 39.03
CA GLN A 666 -32.73 -5.00 37.99
C GLN A 666 -31.23 -5.12 37.66
N TYR A 667 -30.90 -4.94 36.40
CA TYR A 667 -29.55 -4.95 35.87
C TYR A 667 -29.13 -3.54 35.39
N TYR A 668 -28.02 -3.04 35.88
CA TYR A 668 -27.53 -1.68 35.58
C TYR A 668 -26.16 -1.72 34.92
N ASN A 669 -26.02 -0.94 33.88
CA ASN A 669 -24.70 -0.64 33.31
C ASN A 669 -24.01 0.40 34.20
N MET A 670 -22.77 0.11 34.59
CA MET A 670 -22.00 0.97 35.49
C MET A 670 -20.85 1.64 34.78
N LEU A 671 -20.56 2.88 35.15
CA LEU A 671 -19.37 3.57 34.71
C LEU A 671 -18.14 3.01 35.42
N ARG A 672 -17.13 2.61 34.67
CA ARG A 672 -15.83 2.14 35.16
C ARG A 672 -14.75 3.13 34.76
N PRO A 673 -13.83 3.53 35.67
CA PRO A 673 -12.64 4.26 35.27
C PRO A 673 -11.75 3.39 34.38
N ALA A 674 -11.28 3.93 33.28
CA ALA A 674 -10.31 3.28 32.41
C ALA A 674 -8.88 3.57 32.86
N ALA A 675 -7.96 2.68 32.55
CA ALA A 675 -6.54 2.98 32.71
C ALA A 675 -6.10 4.06 31.74
N TYR A 676 -5.31 5.02 32.19
CA TYR A 676 -4.71 6.05 31.35
C TYR A 676 -3.31 6.38 31.80
N ASP A 677 -2.47 6.83 30.87
CA ASP A 677 -1.15 7.37 31.12
C ASP A 677 -1.09 8.82 30.65
N ALA A 678 -1.07 9.75 31.62
CA ALA A 678 -0.96 11.17 31.34
C ALA A 678 0.38 11.56 30.67
N ASN A 679 1.42 10.73 30.81
CA ASN A 679 2.76 10.95 30.30
C ASN A 679 3.02 10.28 28.95
N ILE A 680 1.98 9.73 28.31
CA ILE A 680 2.12 9.15 26.98
C ILE A 680 2.78 10.14 26.02
N HIS A 681 3.76 9.67 25.25
CA HIS A 681 4.57 10.51 24.37
C HIS A 681 4.92 9.77 23.06
N TRP A 682 5.71 10.43 22.21
CA TRP A 682 6.10 9.96 20.89
C TRP A 682 6.93 8.67 20.94
N GLU A 683 6.54 7.65 20.16
CA GLU A 683 7.49 6.63 19.74
C GLU A 683 8.52 7.25 18.80
N GLN A 684 9.80 6.93 18.94
CA GLN A 684 10.87 7.48 18.12
C GLN A 684 11.67 6.38 17.45
N THR A 685 11.91 6.55 16.14
CA THR A 685 12.71 5.63 15.34
C THR A 685 13.95 6.34 14.80
N ALA A 686 15.12 5.98 15.29
CA ALA A 686 16.41 6.36 14.74
C ALA A 686 16.82 5.38 13.64
N THR A 687 17.16 5.90 12.45
CA THR A 687 17.59 5.10 11.29
C THR A 687 18.98 5.52 10.84
N TYR A 688 19.86 4.53 10.66
CA TYR A 688 21.18 4.66 10.03
C TYR A 688 21.13 3.93 8.69
N ASN A 689 21.62 4.56 7.62
CA ASN A 689 21.62 3.97 6.28
C ASN A 689 22.95 4.25 5.58
N VAL A 690 23.51 3.21 4.97
CA VAL A 690 24.66 3.29 4.05
C VAL A 690 24.19 2.73 2.72
N GLY A 691 24.32 3.50 1.64
CA GLY A 691 23.83 3.10 0.33
C GLY A 691 24.83 3.39 -0.78
N LEU A 692 24.80 2.57 -1.82
CA LEU A 692 25.56 2.75 -3.06
C LEU A 692 24.58 2.74 -4.24
N ASP A 693 24.51 3.84 -4.98
CA ASP A 693 23.82 3.89 -6.26
C ASP A 693 24.82 3.72 -7.38
N TYR A 694 24.50 2.91 -8.38
CA TYR A 694 25.37 2.65 -9.51
C TYR A 694 24.62 2.66 -10.84
N SER A 695 25.31 3.14 -11.88
CA SER A 695 24.85 3.09 -13.27
C SER A 695 26.05 2.91 -14.19
N PHE A 696 25.94 1.94 -15.09
CA PHE A 696 27.01 1.55 -16.00
C PHE A 696 26.49 1.38 -17.42
N ILE A 697 27.42 1.52 -18.40
CA ILE A 697 27.20 1.22 -19.83
C ILE A 697 26.01 2.05 -20.38
N LYS A 698 26.09 3.38 -20.22
CA LYS A 698 25.05 4.32 -20.67
C LYS A 698 23.65 4.01 -20.10
N GLY A 699 23.60 3.66 -18.79
CA GLY A 699 22.36 3.34 -18.08
C GLY A 699 21.78 1.95 -18.35
N ARG A 700 22.46 1.10 -19.14
CA ARG A 700 22.00 -0.26 -19.44
C ARG A 700 22.09 -1.21 -18.24
N LEU A 701 22.90 -0.90 -17.26
CA LEU A 701 22.99 -1.61 -16.00
C LEU A 701 22.95 -0.58 -14.87
N SER A 702 21.93 -0.62 -14.01
CA SER A 702 21.79 0.30 -12.89
C SER A 702 21.17 -0.38 -11.69
N GLY A 703 21.39 0.17 -10.50
CA GLY A 703 20.78 -0.37 -9.29
C GLY A 703 21.22 0.35 -8.03
N THR A 704 20.89 -0.27 -6.91
CA THR A 704 21.20 0.24 -5.56
C THR A 704 21.56 -0.90 -4.64
N LEU A 705 22.44 -0.62 -3.68
CA LEU A 705 22.74 -1.48 -2.55
C LEU A 705 22.62 -0.64 -1.29
N ASP A 706 21.78 -1.05 -0.35
CA ASP A 706 21.55 -0.34 0.91
C ASP A 706 21.74 -1.30 2.10
N PHE A 707 22.43 -0.82 3.14
CA PHE A 707 22.48 -1.43 4.47
C PHE A 707 21.88 -0.45 5.46
N TYR A 708 20.99 -0.95 6.33
CA TYR A 708 20.33 -0.09 7.29
C TYR A 708 20.23 -0.74 8.68
N GLN A 709 20.13 0.14 9.68
CA GLN A 709 19.76 -0.20 11.05
C GLN A 709 18.71 0.79 11.52
N LYS A 710 17.58 0.27 12.04
CA LYS A 710 16.53 1.05 12.72
C LYS A 710 16.52 0.67 14.19
N LYS A 711 16.37 1.67 15.05
CA LYS A 711 16.15 1.48 16.49
C LYS A 711 14.95 2.30 16.89
N THR A 712 13.89 1.63 17.34
CA THR A 712 12.71 2.31 17.88
C THR A 712 12.73 2.20 19.38
N SER A 713 12.61 3.34 20.05
CA SER A 713 12.47 3.49 21.50
C SER A 713 11.10 4.00 21.87
N ASP A 714 10.76 3.85 23.12
CA ASP A 714 9.53 4.35 23.72
C ASP A 714 8.27 3.81 23.00
N LEU A 715 8.33 2.53 22.61
CA LEU A 715 7.21 1.83 21.97
C LEU A 715 5.99 1.86 22.86
N LEU A 716 4.85 2.14 22.26
CA LEU A 716 3.56 1.93 22.89
C LEU A 716 3.33 0.44 23.09
N ASN A 717 3.14 0.04 24.33
CA ASN A 717 2.83 -1.33 24.68
C ASN A 717 1.77 -1.39 25.79
N GLU A 718 0.87 -2.35 25.70
CA GLU A 718 -0.09 -2.63 26.74
C GLU A 718 0.53 -3.62 27.74
N ILE A 719 0.84 -3.13 28.90
CA ILE A 719 1.50 -3.90 29.95
C ILE A 719 0.56 -4.16 31.14
N PRO A 720 0.77 -5.27 31.91
CA PRO A 720 0.08 -5.47 33.16
C PRO A 720 0.43 -4.35 34.15
N THR A 721 -0.57 -3.89 34.91
CA THR A 721 -0.38 -2.94 35.99
C THR A 721 -0.20 -3.68 37.32
N PRO A 722 0.65 -3.18 38.24
CA PRO A 722 0.69 -3.71 39.61
C PRO A 722 -0.69 -3.58 40.27
N ALA A 723 -1.06 -4.56 41.10
CA ALA A 723 -2.31 -4.55 41.81
C ALA A 723 -2.44 -3.27 42.66
N GLY A 724 -3.57 -2.56 42.53
CA GLY A 724 -3.85 -1.31 43.23
C GLY A 724 -3.20 -0.05 42.64
N ALA A 725 -2.37 -0.17 41.60
CA ALA A 725 -1.70 0.97 41.00
C ALA A 725 -2.58 1.71 39.94
N ASN A 726 -3.58 1.02 39.39
CA ASN A 726 -4.52 1.57 38.43
C ASN A 726 -5.86 0.85 38.53
N PHE A 727 -6.92 1.44 37.98
CA PHE A 727 -8.26 0.87 37.94
C PHE A 727 -8.42 -0.28 36.91
N SER A 728 -7.47 -0.47 36.03
CA SER A 728 -7.42 -1.59 35.10
C SER A 728 -6.18 -2.43 35.38
N ASN A 729 -6.27 -3.72 35.08
CA ASN A 729 -5.15 -4.66 35.18
C ASN A 729 -4.11 -4.51 34.06
N ARG A 730 -4.36 -3.63 33.07
CA ARG A 730 -3.49 -3.31 31.94
C ARG A 730 -3.53 -1.83 31.63
N ILE A 731 -2.41 -1.30 31.13
CA ILE A 731 -2.26 0.10 30.73
C ILE A 731 -1.44 0.20 29.45
N LEU A 732 -1.90 1.06 28.53
CA LEU A 732 -1.11 1.46 27.37
C LEU A 732 -0.14 2.56 27.79
N THR A 733 1.14 2.32 27.64
CA THR A 733 2.21 3.27 28.01
C THR A 733 3.42 3.11 27.11
N ASN A 734 4.34 4.09 27.12
CA ASN A 734 5.58 4.06 26.38
C ASN A 734 6.62 3.18 27.09
N VAL A 735 6.69 1.92 26.73
CA VAL A 735 7.63 0.95 27.27
C VAL A 735 7.99 -0.07 26.21
N GLY A 736 9.26 -0.20 25.94
CA GLY A 736 9.74 -1.18 24.99
C GLY A 736 10.63 -0.59 23.91
N ASN A 737 11.47 -1.44 23.37
CA ASN A 737 12.36 -1.07 22.27
C ASN A 737 12.46 -2.23 21.28
N ILE A 738 12.60 -1.89 20.00
CA ILE A 738 12.94 -2.84 18.93
C ILE A 738 14.14 -2.36 18.14
N SER A 739 14.87 -3.32 17.56
CA SER A 739 15.97 -3.05 16.65
C SER A 739 15.81 -3.89 15.40
N SER A 740 15.87 -3.26 14.22
CA SER A 740 15.83 -3.92 12.93
C SER A 740 17.10 -3.64 12.15
N LYS A 741 17.64 -4.66 11.48
CA LYS A 741 18.80 -4.57 10.60
C LYS A 741 18.48 -5.25 9.29
N GLY A 742 18.93 -4.69 8.18
CA GLY A 742 18.68 -5.31 6.89
C GLY A 742 19.60 -4.82 5.79
N PHE A 743 19.54 -5.55 4.69
CA PHE A 743 20.14 -5.12 3.44
C PHE A 743 19.15 -5.20 2.29
N GLU A 744 19.34 -4.37 1.29
CA GLU A 744 18.55 -4.31 0.07
C GLU A 744 19.50 -4.21 -1.12
N PHE A 745 19.24 -5.00 -2.15
CA PHE A 745 19.96 -4.92 -3.41
C PHE A 745 18.94 -4.87 -4.56
N SER A 746 19.18 -4.01 -5.52
CA SER A 746 18.37 -3.95 -6.74
C SER A 746 19.28 -3.80 -7.95
N ILE A 747 18.91 -4.45 -9.04
CA ILE A 747 19.56 -4.35 -10.33
C ILE A 747 18.52 -4.24 -11.43
N ASN A 748 18.69 -3.28 -12.33
CA ASN A 748 17.94 -3.12 -13.56
C ASN A 748 18.94 -3.20 -14.72
N ALA A 749 18.64 -4.05 -15.67
CA ALA A 749 19.51 -4.28 -16.82
C ALA A 749 18.70 -4.30 -18.11
N THR A 750 19.29 -3.78 -19.18
CA THR A 750 18.82 -3.97 -20.58
C THR A 750 19.92 -4.74 -21.32
N PRO A 751 19.99 -6.09 -21.16
CA PRO A 751 21.06 -6.90 -21.74
C PRO A 751 21.12 -6.79 -23.26
N VAL A 752 19.97 -6.78 -23.91
CA VAL A 752 19.84 -6.66 -25.36
C VAL A 752 19.02 -5.43 -25.71
N GLN A 753 19.57 -4.61 -26.60
CA GLN A 753 18.87 -3.45 -27.16
C GLN A 753 19.31 -3.32 -28.62
N THR A 754 18.44 -3.74 -29.53
CA THR A 754 18.61 -3.64 -30.96
C THR A 754 17.40 -2.92 -31.57
N LYS A 755 17.38 -2.71 -32.87
CA LYS A 755 16.23 -2.12 -33.58
C LYS A 755 14.94 -2.94 -33.43
N HIS A 756 15.07 -4.28 -33.35
CA HIS A 756 13.94 -5.21 -33.33
C HIS A 756 13.70 -5.85 -31.97
N LEU A 757 14.71 -5.90 -31.09
CA LEU A 757 14.65 -6.63 -29.84
C LEU A 757 15.15 -5.75 -28.68
N THR A 758 14.31 -5.55 -27.68
CA THR A 758 14.69 -4.97 -26.38
C THR A 758 14.34 -5.97 -25.29
N TRP A 759 15.32 -6.28 -24.46
CA TRP A 759 15.13 -7.15 -23.30
C TRP A 759 15.48 -6.39 -22.03
N ASP A 760 14.48 -6.12 -21.20
CA ASP A 760 14.62 -5.48 -19.90
C ASP A 760 14.48 -6.53 -18.79
N VAL A 761 15.36 -6.48 -17.80
CA VAL A 761 15.38 -7.36 -16.61
C VAL A 761 15.52 -6.50 -15.37
N SER A 762 14.71 -6.78 -14.35
CA SER A 762 14.83 -6.18 -13.03
C SER A 762 14.82 -7.28 -11.98
N TYR A 763 15.77 -7.20 -11.03
CA TYR A 763 15.84 -8.10 -9.89
C TYR A 763 16.05 -7.30 -8.62
N ASN A 764 15.39 -7.71 -7.56
CA ASN A 764 15.59 -7.15 -6.24
C ASN A 764 15.60 -8.25 -5.17
N ILE A 765 16.40 -8.05 -4.15
CA ILE A 765 16.49 -8.93 -2.98
C ILE A 765 16.60 -8.08 -1.72
N SER A 766 15.96 -8.48 -0.67
CA SER A 766 16.08 -7.85 0.64
C SER A 766 16.02 -8.87 1.78
N SER A 767 16.72 -8.55 2.84
CA SER A 767 16.66 -9.29 4.12
C SER A 767 16.45 -8.29 5.24
N ASN A 768 15.55 -8.64 6.16
CA ASN A 768 15.27 -7.87 7.36
C ASN A 768 15.26 -8.78 8.57
N SER A 769 15.90 -8.35 9.65
CA SER A 769 15.91 -9.03 10.95
C SER A 769 15.53 -8.03 12.04
N THR A 770 14.36 -8.21 12.62
CA THR A 770 13.85 -7.39 13.72
C THR A 770 13.91 -8.18 15.01
N ARG A 771 14.33 -7.52 16.12
CA ARG A 771 14.35 -8.09 17.47
C ARG A 771 13.79 -7.11 18.47
N ILE A 772 13.02 -7.62 19.40
CA ILE A 772 12.57 -6.88 20.58
C ILE A 772 13.73 -6.83 21.55
N THR A 773 14.10 -5.63 22.03
CA THR A 773 15.21 -5.45 22.95
C THR A 773 14.76 -5.08 24.35
N LYS A 774 13.54 -4.59 24.52
CA LYS A 774 12.90 -4.27 25.80
C LYS A 774 11.38 -4.36 25.66
N LEU A 775 10.68 -4.84 26.72
CA LEU A 775 9.21 -4.92 26.77
C LEU A 775 8.59 -4.32 28.02
N ASN A 776 9.32 -4.28 29.13
CA ASN A 776 8.85 -3.82 30.40
C ASN A 776 9.67 -2.63 30.93
N ALA A 777 9.06 -1.79 31.75
CA ALA A 777 9.76 -0.71 32.45
C ALA A 777 10.78 -1.25 33.47
N VAL A 778 10.39 -2.31 34.17
CA VAL A 778 11.21 -3.02 35.18
C VAL A 778 11.35 -4.48 34.76
N GLU A 779 12.52 -5.06 34.91
CA GLU A 779 12.72 -6.49 34.65
C GLU A 779 11.94 -7.30 35.68
N VAL A 780 11.11 -8.20 35.22
CA VAL A 780 10.31 -9.12 36.05
C VAL A 780 10.85 -10.52 35.81
N PRO A 781 11.43 -11.18 36.83
CA PRO A 781 11.91 -12.55 36.73
C PRO A 781 10.79 -13.50 36.26
N GLY A 782 11.09 -14.36 35.26
CA GLY A 782 10.12 -15.30 34.69
C GLY A 782 9.14 -14.69 33.68
N TYR A 783 9.22 -13.42 33.37
CA TYR A 783 8.35 -12.80 32.37
C TYR A 783 8.62 -13.33 30.99
N GLN A 784 7.66 -14.07 30.42
CA GLN A 784 7.80 -14.70 29.10
C GLN A 784 7.63 -13.72 27.92
N GLY A 785 6.83 -12.69 28.08
CA GLY A 785 6.48 -11.73 27.05
C GLY A 785 4.97 -11.51 26.93
N VAL A 786 4.54 -10.87 25.82
CA VAL A 786 3.13 -10.57 25.53
C VAL A 786 2.61 -11.60 24.52
N PRO A 787 1.66 -12.50 24.89
CA PRO A 787 1.04 -13.43 23.96
C PRO A 787 0.33 -12.70 22.81
N THR A 788 0.42 -13.24 21.59
CA THR A 788 -0.20 -12.72 20.38
C THR A 788 -0.50 -13.87 19.41
N GLY A 789 -1.10 -13.58 18.24
CA GLY A 789 -1.40 -14.62 17.27
C GLY A 789 -2.51 -15.54 17.75
N GLY A 790 -3.67 -14.96 18.10
CA GLY A 790 -4.87 -15.70 18.49
C GLY A 790 -5.33 -16.65 17.36
N VAL A 791 -5.78 -17.83 17.77
CA VAL A 791 -6.21 -18.91 16.89
C VAL A 791 -7.69 -19.23 17.09
N THR A 792 -8.33 -19.69 16.03
CA THR A 792 -9.72 -20.15 16.09
C THR A 792 -9.78 -21.52 16.77
N GLY A 793 -10.77 -21.74 17.63
CA GLY A 793 -11.00 -23.00 18.35
C GLY A 793 -10.49 -23.02 19.77
N GLY A 794 -9.64 -22.08 20.14
CA GLY A 794 -9.16 -21.91 21.52
C GLY A 794 -9.48 -20.51 22.05
N THR A 795 -10.42 -20.36 22.98
CA THR A 795 -10.73 -19.06 23.56
C THR A 795 -9.54 -18.52 24.35
N GLY A 796 -9.01 -17.36 23.92
CA GLY A 796 -7.82 -16.75 24.53
C GLY A 796 -6.50 -17.46 24.20
N THR A 797 -6.51 -18.47 23.33
CA THR A 797 -5.33 -19.23 22.94
C THR A 797 -4.50 -18.46 21.92
N ASN A 798 -3.20 -18.37 22.18
CA ASN A 798 -2.23 -17.69 21.34
C ASN A 798 -1.06 -18.62 21.01
N VAL A 799 -0.62 -18.63 19.76
CA VAL A 799 0.49 -19.45 19.27
C VAL A 799 1.76 -18.62 18.99
N GLN A 800 1.71 -17.33 19.24
CA GLN A 800 2.84 -16.41 19.06
C GLN A 800 3.06 -15.59 20.31
N ILE A 801 4.25 -14.98 20.41
CA ILE A 801 4.62 -14.15 21.56
C ILE A 801 5.52 -12.99 21.11
N HIS A 802 5.39 -11.84 21.75
CA HIS A 802 6.40 -10.80 21.76
C HIS A 802 7.34 -11.03 22.95
N SER A 803 8.58 -11.42 22.71
CA SER A 803 9.58 -11.69 23.74
C SER A 803 10.88 -10.94 23.47
N VAL A 804 11.55 -10.52 24.55
CA VAL A 804 12.88 -9.90 24.47
C VAL A 804 13.88 -10.88 23.86
N GLY A 805 14.71 -10.40 22.93
CA GLY A 805 15.70 -11.19 22.19
C GLY A 805 15.18 -11.84 20.91
N TYR A 806 13.87 -11.88 20.70
CA TYR A 806 13.21 -12.54 19.57
C TYR A 806 12.53 -11.55 18.61
N ALA A 807 12.16 -12.05 17.45
CA ALA A 807 11.38 -11.27 16.50
C ALA A 807 9.94 -11.08 17.01
N PRO A 808 9.28 -9.96 16.67
CA PRO A 808 7.85 -9.80 16.96
C PRO A 808 7.02 -10.93 16.36
N GLY A 809 6.11 -11.50 17.15
CA GLY A 809 5.24 -12.59 16.69
C GLY A 809 5.95 -13.92 16.44
N THR A 810 7.10 -14.15 17.10
CA THR A 810 7.74 -15.47 17.10
C THR A 810 6.77 -16.51 17.63
N PHE A 811 6.71 -17.70 16.99
CA PHE A 811 5.86 -18.80 17.47
C PHE A 811 6.32 -19.27 18.84
N PHE A 812 5.34 -19.53 19.72
CA PHE A 812 5.54 -19.94 21.10
C PHE A 812 4.61 -21.09 21.42
N VAL A 813 5.15 -22.31 21.31
CA VAL A 813 4.40 -23.55 21.21
C VAL A 813 5.09 -24.66 22.01
N TYR A 814 4.37 -25.77 22.27
CA TYR A 814 4.95 -27.00 22.80
C TYR A 814 5.66 -27.78 21.72
N GLU A 815 6.77 -28.44 22.04
CA GLU A 815 7.50 -29.34 21.15
C GLU A 815 6.87 -30.73 21.19
N GLN A 816 6.36 -31.19 20.04
CA GLN A 816 5.68 -32.48 19.87
C GLN A 816 6.66 -33.64 20.02
N LYS A 817 6.28 -34.71 20.71
CA LYS A 817 6.99 -36.01 20.69
C LYS A 817 6.44 -36.91 19.58
N TYR A 818 7.32 -37.72 19.00
CA TYR A 818 7.01 -38.65 17.93
C TYR A 818 7.41 -40.07 18.31
N ASP A 819 6.71 -41.05 17.75
CA ASP A 819 7.10 -42.46 17.83
C ASP A 819 8.29 -42.79 16.91
N ALA A 820 8.78 -44.03 16.95
CA ALA A 820 9.89 -44.51 16.14
C ALA A 820 9.61 -44.44 14.60
N ASN A 821 8.36 -44.34 14.20
CA ASN A 821 7.92 -44.26 12.80
C ASN A 821 7.70 -42.79 12.36
N GLY A 822 7.89 -41.83 13.26
CA GLY A 822 7.65 -40.42 12.99
C GLY A 822 6.19 -39.99 13.12
N LYS A 823 5.31 -40.81 13.69
CA LYS A 823 3.92 -40.44 13.99
C LYS A 823 3.87 -39.60 15.27
N PRO A 824 3.14 -38.47 15.30
CA PRO A 824 3.04 -37.67 16.52
C PRO A 824 2.29 -38.43 17.60
N LEU A 825 2.77 -38.32 18.82
CA LEU A 825 2.18 -38.93 20.01
C LEU A 825 1.21 -37.95 20.67
N GLU A 826 -0.10 -38.27 20.63
CA GLU A 826 -1.14 -37.41 21.17
C GLU A 826 -0.89 -37.04 22.63
N GLY A 827 -0.96 -35.74 22.96
CA GLY A 827 -0.82 -35.20 24.30
C GLY A 827 0.58 -35.34 24.93
N GLN A 828 1.57 -35.80 24.14
CA GLN A 828 2.94 -35.98 24.63
C GLN A 828 3.86 -34.90 24.04
N PHE A 829 4.49 -34.14 24.95
CA PHE A 829 5.38 -33.02 24.58
C PHE A 829 6.73 -33.18 25.28
N VAL A 830 7.72 -32.47 24.78
CA VAL A 830 9.05 -32.42 25.42
C VAL A 830 8.94 -31.56 26.68
N ASP A 831 9.31 -32.16 27.81
CA ASP A 831 9.47 -31.45 29.08
C ASP A 831 10.80 -30.69 28.99
N ARG A 832 10.71 -29.39 28.76
CA ARG A 832 11.87 -28.51 28.58
C ARG A 832 12.35 -27.92 29.91
N HIS A 833 11.47 -27.89 30.89
CA HIS A 833 11.77 -27.40 32.22
C HIS A 833 12.26 -28.53 33.15
N GLU A 834 12.14 -29.79 32.70
CA GLU A 834 12.59 -31.00 33.38
C GLU A 834 11.99 -31.17 34.80
N ASP A 835 10.77 -30.69 35.00
CA ASP A 835 10.05 -30.81 36.29
C ASP A 835 9.05 -31.97 36.33
N GLY A 836 8.91 -32.73 35.24
CA GLY A 836 7.98 -33.86 35.09
C GLY A 836 6.54 -33.44 34.78
N VAL A 837 6.25 -32.15 34.63
CA VAL A 837 4.90 -31.63 34.39
C VAL A 837 4.91 -30.71 33.17
N ILE A 838 4.20 -31.09 32.11
CA ILE A 838 4.05 -30.23 30.92
C ILE A 838 3.14 -29.04 31.27
N ASN A 839 3.71 -27.81 31.23
CA ASN A 839 3.01 -26.58 31.57
C ASN A 839 3.50 -25.39 30.68
N GLU A 840 3.13 -24.15 31.02
CA GLU A 840 3.52 -22.96 30.26
C GLU A 840 5.04 -22.74 30.13
N LEU A 841 5.84 -23.32 31.05
CA LEU A 841 7.31 -23.21 31.04
C LEU A 841 7.97 -24.09 29.98
N ASP A 842 7.25 -25.11 29.48
CA ASP A 842 7.73 -26.04 28.45
C ASP A 842 7.51 -25.51 27.03
N LYS A 843 6.75 -24.43 26.89
CA LYS A 843 6.64 -23.77 25.61
C LYS A 843 7.98 -23.15 25.20
N TYR A 844 8.31 -23.24 23.93
CA TYR A 844 9.54 -22.69 23.42
C TYR A 844 9.31 -21.73 22.26
N ARG A 845 10.22 -20.80 22.13
CA ARG A 845 10.22 -19.84 21.04
C ARG A 845 10.93 -20.44 19.84
N THR A 846 10.17 -20.58 18.73
CA THR A 846 10.67 -21.17 17.52
C THR A 846 10.20 -20.34 16.35
N HIS A 847 10.80 -20.44 15.23
CA HIS A 847 10.41 -19.94 13.91
C HIS A 847 9.71 -18.55 13.90
N ASN A 848 9.62 -17.97 12.71
CA ASN A 848 9.02 -16.65 12.51
C ASN A 848 8.06 -16.70 11.31
N PRO A 849 6.90 -16.04 11.35
CA PRO A 849 6.00 -15.94 10.21
C PRO A 849 6.55 -15.07 9.08
N GLU A 850 7.42 -14.11 9.38
CA GLU A 850 7.96 -13.22 8.35
C GLU A 850 9.13 -13.88 7.60
N PRO A 851 9.20 -13.71 6.25
CA PRO A 851 10.33 -14.21 5.47
C PRO A 851 11.66 -13.58 5.90
N LYS A 852 12.70 -14.40 6.02
CA LYS A 852 14.08 -13.91 6.27
C LYS A 852 14.65 -13.20 5.03
N VAL A 853 14.27 -13.66 3.84
CA VAL A 853 14.70 -13.10 2.57
C VAL A 853 13.48 -12.98 1.66
N THR A 854 13.33 -11.83 1.02
CA THR A 854 12.33 -11.59 -0.04
C THR A 854 13.03 -11.24 -1.34
N MET A 855 12.50 -11.72 -2.46
CA MET A 855 13.05 -11.49 -3.79
C MET A 855 11.92 -11.09 -4.74
N GLY A 856 12.25 -10.22 -5.69
CA GLY A 856 11.41 -9.87 -6.82
C GLY A 856 12.18 -9.95 -8.12
N PHE A 857 11.60 -10.54 -9.13
CA PHE A 857 12.15 -10.62 -10.49
C PHE A 857 11.09 -10.16 -11.49
N SER A 858 11.47 -9.32 -12.42
CA SER A 858 10.61 -8.90 -13.53
C SER A 858 11.40 -8.89 -14.82
N THR A 859 10.78 -9.33 -15.89
CA THR A 859 11.40 -9.24 -17.22
C THR A 859 10.37 -8.83 -18.26
N SER A 860 10.84 -8.12 -19.29
CA SER A 860 10.04 -7.68 -20.43
C SER A 860 10.87 -7.84 -21.70
N LEU A 861 10.37 -8.62 -22.63
CA LEU A 861 10.96 -8.88 -23.95
C LEU A 861 10.07 -8.24 -25.01
N ALA A 862 10.53 -7.15 -25.62
CA ALA A 862 9.86 -6.49 -26.71
C ALA A 862 10.55 -6.89 -28.04
N PHE A 863 9.81 -7.55 -28.92
CA PHE A 863 10.23 -7.94 -30.26
C PHE A 863 9.28 -7.35 -31.29
N ASP A 864 9.77 -6.39 -32.06
CA ASP A 864 8.98 -5.55 -33.00
C ASP A 864 7.71 -5.02 -32.31
N ARG A 865 6.54 -5.56 -32.67
CA ARG A 865 5.23 -5.16 -32.14
C ARG A 865 4.77 -5.99 -30.96
N TRP A 866 5.47 -7.08 -30.63
CA TRP A 866 5.13 -7.98 -29.55
C TRP A 866 5.86 -7.61 -28.26
N THR A 867 5.20 -7.71 -27.15
CA THR A 867 5.83 -7.58 -25.83
C THR A 867 5.39 -8.72 -24.93
N LEU A 868 6.32 -9.52 -24.46
CA LEU A 868 6.11 -10.53 -23.42
C LEU A 868 6.69 -10.02 -22.11
N SER A 869 5.91 -10.01 -21.04
CA SER A 869 6.40 -9.58 -19.73
C SER A 869 5.88 -10.48 -18.61
N THR A 870 6.69 -10.65 -17.58
CA THR A 870 6.33 -11.41 -16.38
C THR A 870 6.96 -10.81 -15.14
N SER A 871 6.37 -11.09 -13.97
CA SER A 871 6.96 -10.84 -12.66
C SER A 871 6.80 -12.03 -11.73
N LEU A 872 7.85 -12.31 -10.97
CA LEU A 872 7.91 -13.34 -9.96
C LEU A 872 8.34 -12.73 -8.64
N ARG A 873 7.90 -13.32 -7.54
CA ARG A 873 8.36 -12.98 -6.19
C ARG A 873 8.52 -14.23 -5.34
N SER A 874 9.40 -14.13 -4.35
CA SER A 874 9.70 -15.23 -3.44
C SER A 874 9.88 -14.72 -2.03
N GLY A 875 9.43 -15.51 -1.06
CA GLY A 875 9.70 -15.35 0.36
C GLY A 875 10.33 -16.63 0.90
N LEU A 876 11.47 -16.51 1.58
CA LEU A 876 12.22 -17.66 2.08
C LEU A 876 12.37 -17.60 3.58
N GLY A 877 12.19 -18.74 4.26
CA GLY A 877 12.46 -18.93 5.67
C GLY A 877 11.34 -18.51 6.61
N ASN A 878 10.14 -18.27 6.07
CA ASN A 878 8.94 -18.04 6.86
C ASN A 878 8.23 -19.36 7.20
N TYR A 879 7.44 -19.31 8.27
CA TYR A 879 6.61 -20.40 8.76
C TYR A 879 5.18 -19.94 8.94
N ILE A 880 4.26 -20.89 8.89
CA ILE A 880 2.82 -20.67 9.08
C ILE A 880 2.30 -21.70 10.06
N TYR A 881 1.34 -21.28 10.89
CA TYR A 881 0.57 -22.17 11.75
C TYR A 881 -0.70 -22.62 11.01
N ASP A 882 -0.84 -23.93 10.80
CA ASP A 882 -2.02 -24.56 10.21
C ASP A 882 -3.14 -24.67 11.26
N ASN A 883 -3.86 -23.58 11.45
CA ASN A 883 -4.98 -23.54 12.39
C ASN A 883 -6.17 -24.36 11.91
N ILE A 884 -6.28 -24.63 10.60
CA ILE A 884 -7.37 -25.46 10.05
C ILE A 884 -7.21 -26.89 10.56
N SER A 885 -6.05 -27.49 10.33
CA SER A 885 -5.81 -28.87 10.80
C SER A 885 -5.78 -28.95 12.32
N ALA A 886 -5.18 -27.98 13.01
CA ALA A 886 -5.17 -27.93 14.47
C ALA A 886 -6.57 -27.91 15.08
N TYR A 887 -7.51 -27.19 14.46
CA TYR A 887 -8.88 -27.08 14.94
C TYR A 887 -9.77 -28.26 14.55
N MET A 888 -9.52 -28.91 13.40
CA MET A 888 -10.47 -29.82 12.78
C MET A 888 -10.02 -31.28 12.72
N ALA A 889 -8.69 -31.56 12.77
CA ALA A 889 -8.17 -32.88 12.50
C ALA A 889 -8.08 -33.78 13.73
N THR A 890 -9.16 -33.85 14.52
CA THR A 890 -9.30 -34.78 15.65
C THR A 890 -10.63 -35.50 15.61
N HIS A 891 -10.72 -36.70 16.20
CA HIS A 891 -11.98 -37.47 16.25
C HIS A 891 -13.06 -36.65 16.99
N SER A 892 -12.72 -36.01 18.10
CA SER A 892 -13.66 -35.20 18.89
C SER A 892 -14.13 -33.93 18.16
N SER A 893 -13.35 -33.41 17.21
CA SER A 893 -13.79 -32.30 16.37
C SER A 893 -14.77 -32.74 15.29
N VAL A 894 -14.60 -33.95 14.75
CA VAL A 894 -15.48 -34.55 13.73
C VAL A 894 -16.81 -35.00 14.34
N LEU A 895 -16.75 -35.64 15.53
CA LEU A 895 -17.89 -36.11 16.31
C LEU A 895 -17.99 -35.24 17.58
N ASN A 896 -18.54 -34.02 17.42
CA ASN A 896 -18.60 -33.10 18.53
C ASN A 896 -19.52 -33.58 19.65
N SER A 897 -19.17 -33.26 20.90
CA SER A 897 -19.98 -33.58 22.07
C SER A 897 -21.41 -33.04 22.01
N GLY A 898 -21.65 -31.97 21.23
CA GLY A 898 -22.98 -31.45 20.90
C GLY A 898 -23.77 -32.31 19.88
N GLN A 899 -23.33 -33.52 19.58
CA GLN A 899 -23.96 -34.50 18.69
C GLN A 899 -24.17 -34.05 17.24
N TYR A 900 -23.28 -33.17 16.72
CA TYR A 900 -23.24 -32.77 15.33
C TYR A 900 -21.93 -33.18 14.65
N PHE A 901 -21.97 -33.31 13.34
CA PHE A 901 -20.86 -33.69 12.52
C PHE A 901 -20.15 -32.45 11.90
N ARG A 902 -18.81 -32.50 11.84
CA ARG A 902 -18.00 -31.57 11.11
C ARG A 902 -17.09 -32.28 10.12
N ASN A 903 -16.90 -31.70 8.95
CA ASN A 903 -15.84 -32.13 8.02
C ASN A 903 -14.45 -31.82 8.61
N THR A 904 -13.42 -32.41 8.02
CA THR A 904 -12.06 -32.31 8.49
C THR A 904 -11.05 -32.34 7.33
N THR A 905 -9.79 -32.05 7.62
CA THR A 905 -8.68 -32.19 6.68
C THR A 905 -8.19 -33.63 6.66
N PRO A 906 -7.50 -34.07 5.57
CA PRO A 906 -6.85 -35.38 5.51
C PRO A 906 -5.82 -35.64 6.63
N GLU A 907 -5.40 -34.60 7.34
CA GLU A 907 -4.48 -34.67 8.47
C GLU A 907 -4.96 -35.60 9.58
N ILE A 908 -6.28 -35.77 9.75
CA ILE A 908 -6.87 -36.71 10.69
C ILE A 908 -6.42 -38.17 10.44
N ASN A 909 -6.12 -38.54 9.19
CA ASN A 909 -5.64 -39.87 8.84
C ASN A 909 -4.13 -40.04 9.10
N VAL A 910 -3.39 -38.94 9.27
CA VAL A 910 -1.95 -38.94 9.57
C VAL A 910 -1.72 -38.91 11.09
N SER A 911 -2.30 -37.93 11.78
CA SER A 911 -2.15 -37.75 13.21
C SER A 911 -2.96 -38.78 14.00
N ASP A 912 -4.19 -39.06 13.57
CA ASP A 912 -5.18 -39.95 14.22
C ASP A 912 -5.46 -39.51 15.68
N PHE A 913 -5.39 -38.21 15.96
CA PHE A 913 -5.65 -37.66 17.28
C PHE A 913 -7.12 -37.82 17.68
N GLN A 914 -7.33 -38.25 18.93
CA GLN A 914 -8.66 -38.52 19.47
C GLN A 914 -9.31 -37.21 19.96
N THR A 915 -8.54 -36.38 20.65
CA THR A 915 -9.04 -35.21 21.36
C THR A 915 -8.31 -33.95 20.93
N ASN A 916 -8.97 -32.83 21.10
CA ASN A 916 -8.39 -31.52 20.89
C ASN A 916 -8.05 -30.89 22.27
N SER A 917 -6.96 -31.36 22.90
CA SER A 917 -6.52 -30.74 24.13
C SER A 917 -5.89 -29.37 23.90
N ASP A 918 -6.00 -28.46 24.86
CA ASP A 918 -5.43 -27.11 24.77
C ASP A 918 -3.93 -27.13 24.42
N LYS A 919 -3.19 -28.13 24.94
CA LYS A 919 -1.75 -28.27 24.67
C LYS A 919 -1.49 -28.79 23.26
N GLN A 920 -2.28 -29.78 22.77
CA GLN A 920 -2.16 -30.30 21.40
C GLN A 920 -2.42 -29.19 20.38
N PHE A 921 -3.39 -28.33 20.67
CA PHE A 921 -3.73 -27.19 19.85
C PHE A 921 -2.59 -26.16 19.74
N ILE A 922 -1.69 -26.08 20.70
CA ILE A 922 -0.53 -25.16 20.72
C ILE A 922 0.76 -25.93 20.39
N SER A 923 0.70 -26.95 19.56
CA SER A 923 1.86 -27.79 19.23
C SER A 923 2.61 -27.27 17.98
N ASP A 924 3.93 -27.41 17.96
CA ASP A 924 4.75 -27.16 16.78
C ASP A 924 4.50 -28.16 15.64
N TYR A 925 3.78 -29.25 15.90
CA TYR A 925 3.28 -30.15 14.86
C TYR A 925 2.55 -29.44 13.73
N TYR A 926 1.83 -28.39 14.07
CA TYR A 926 1.08 -27.57 13.09
C TYR A 926 1.88 -26.40 12.50
N LEU A 927 3.17 -26.29 12.82
CA LEU A 927 4.05 -25.30 12.21
C LEU A 927 4.68 -25.84 10.92
N HIS A 928 4.31 -25.24 9.80
CA HIS A 928 4.82 -25.64 8.50
C HIS A 928 5.74 -24.59 7.90
N ARG A 929 6.82 -25.06 7.25
CA ARG A 929 7.65 -24.19 6.42
C ARG A 929 6.82 -23.66 5.25
N ALA A 930 6.76 -22.35 5.08
CA ALA A 930 5.91 -21.67 4.11
C ALA A 930 6.70 -20.86 3.07
N SER A 931 7.99 -21.19 2.84
CA SER A 931 8.76 -20.57 1.76
C SER A 931 8.06 -20.77 0.42
N TYR A 932 8.06 -19.73 -0.43
CA TYR A 932 7.29 -19.75 -1.66
C TYR A 932 8.02 -19.08 -2.83
N LEU A 933 7.63 -19.47 -4.04
CA LEU A 933 7.86 -18.78 -5.31
C LEU A 933 6.50 -18.59 -6.01
N LYS A 934 6.15 -17.35 -6.29
CA LYS A 934 4.91 -16.98 -7.01
C LYS A 934 5.25 -16.31 -8.33
N MET A 935 4.52 -16.68 -9.40
CA MET A 935 4.48 -15.90 -10.63
C MET A 935 3.23 -15.02 -10.58
N ASP A 936 3.43 -13.73 -10.34
CA ASP A 936 2.34 -12.79 -10.13
C ASP A 936 1.59 -12.44 -11.41
N ASN A 937 2.29 -12.37 -12.55
CA ASN A 937 1.65 -12.20 -13.86
C ASN A 937 2.49 -12.77 -15.00
N LEU A 938 1.79 -13.05 -16.11
CA LEU A 938 2.34 -13.28 -17.44
C LEU A 938 1.48 -12.50 -18.43
N THR A 939 2.08 -11.57 -19.18
CA THR A 939 1.39 -10.67 -20.10
C THR A 939 1.99 -10.77 -21.50
N LEU A 940 1.14 -10.99 -22.49
CA LEU A 940 1.47 -10.87 -23.90
C LEU A 940 0.72 -9.66 -24.47
N ALA A 941 1.44 -8.74 -25.11
CA ALA A 941 0.85 -7.55 -25.71
C ALA A 941 1.29 -7.42 -27.17
N TYR A 942 0.39 -6.87 -27.99
CA TYR A 942 0.63 -6.55 -29.39
C TYR A 942 0.27 -5.10 -29.68
N ASP A 943 1.19 -4.38 -30.30
CA ASP A 943 0.98 -2.99 -30.74
C ASP A 943 0.59 -2.98 -32.22
N PHE A 944 -0.67 -2.70 -32.50
CA PHE A 944 -1.16 -2.59 -33.90
C PHE A 944 -0.62 -1.35 -34.60
N GLY A 945 -0.02 -0.40 -33.85
CA GLY A 945 0.40 0.88 -34.36
C GLY A 945 -0.79 1.79 -34.71
N ARG A 946 -0.61 2.65 -35.69
CA ARG A 946 -1.67 3.58 -36.14
C ARG A 946 -2.71 2.83 -36.98
N ILE A 947 -3.93 2.75 -36.46
CA ILE A 947 -5.10 2.27 -37.20
C ILE A 947 -5.89 3.47 -37.73
N LEU A 948 -6.53 3.34 -38.88
CA LEU A 948 -7.31 4.40 -39.53
C LEU A 948 -6.56 5.76 -39.64
N GLY A 949 -5.22 5.73 -39.68
CA GLY A 949 -4.36 6.92 -39.83
C GLY A 949 -4.30 7.87 -38.62
N ARG A 950 -5.09 7.64 -37.55
CA ARG A 950 -5.26 8.61 -36.45
C ARG A 950 -5.07 8.02 -35.07
N ALA A 951 -5.39 6.76 -34.83
CA ALA A 951 -5.45 6.16 -33.50
C ALA A 951 -4.38 5.07 -33.34
N ASN A 952 -3.64 5.08 -32.24
CA ASN A 952 -2.75 3.98 -31.84
C ASN A 952 -3.55 2.96 -31.03
N LEU A 953 -3.58 1.71 -31.50
CA LEU A 953 -4.26 0.59 -30.81
C LEU A 953 -3.23 -0.38 -30.26
N ARG A 954 -3.41 -0.78 -29.01
CA ARG A 954 -2.66 -1.86 -28.35
C ARG A 954 -3.62 -2.82 -27.68
N ALA A 955 -3.39 -4.13 -27.86
CA ALA A 955 -4.10 -5.18 -27.15
C ALA A 955 -3.13 -5.93 -26.23
N SER A 956 -3.62 -6.43 -25.09
CA SER A 956 -2.85 -7.32 -24.24
C SER A 956 -3.72 -8.36 -23.55
N ALA A 957 -3.17 -9.56 -23.41
CA ALA A 957 -3.74 -10.65 -22.61
C ALA A 957 -2.83 -10.89 -21.40
N THR A 958 -3.41 -11.00 -20.22
CA THR A 958 -2.65 -11.21 -18.97
C THR A 958 -3.30 -12.32 -18.15
N VAL A 959 -2.46 -13.17 -17.58
CA VAL A 959 -2.82 -14.10 -16.51
C VAL A 959 -2.14 -13.62 -15.25
N GLN A 960 -2.90 -13.41 -14.16
CA GLN A 960 -2.38 -13.05 -12.84
C GLN A 960 -2.47 -14.23 -11.89
N ASN A 961 -1.57 -14.29 -10.90
CA ASN A 961 -1.43 -15.38 -9.96
C ASN A 961 -1.29 -16.73 -10.69
N VAL A 962 -0.34 -16.78 -11.63
CA VAL A 962 -0.16 -17.90 -12.59
C VAL A 962 0.11 -19.22 -11.85
N PHE A 963 1.05 -19.18 -10.88
CA PHE A 963 1.31 -20.30 -9.98
C PHE A 963 1.90 -19.84 -8.65
N THR A 964 1.73 -20.68 -7.64
CA THR A 964 2.41 -20.60 -6.34
C THR A 964 3.05 -21.94 -6.02
N LEU A 965 4.37 -21.98 -5.93
CA LEU A 965 5.13 -23.13 -5.46
C LEU A 965 5.48 -22.92 -3.99
N SER A 966 5.06 -23.85 -3.13
CA SER A 966 5.37 -23.86 -1.70
C SER A 966 5.26 -25.29 -1.18
N SER A 967 6.02 -25.62 -0.14
CA SER A 967 5.81 -26.87 0.62
C SER A 967 4.51 -26.86 1.41
N TYR A 968 4.03 -25.67 1.81
CA TYR A 968 2.74 -25.52 2.47
C TYR A 968 1.58 -25.70 1.49
N LYS A 969 0.62 -26.54 1.86
CA LYS A 969 -0.50 -26.93 0.98
C LYS A 969 -1.80 -26.17 1.23
N GLY A 970 -1.86 -25.32 2.26
CA GLY A 970 -3.02 -24.48 2.55
C GLY A 970 -3.22 -23.32 1.59
N LEU A 971 -4.06 -22.35 1.96
CA LEU A 971 -4.54 -21.28 1.06
C LEU A 971 -3.44 -20.32 0.65
N ASP A 972 -2.69 -19.77 1.60
CA ASP A 972 -1.68 -18.75 1.28
C ASP A 972 -0.44 -18.86 2.18
N PRO A 973 0.75 -19.15 1.62
CA PRO A 973 2.01 -19.24 2.37
C PRO A 973 2.53 -17.90 2.90
N GLU A 974 1.90 -16.77 2.57
CA GLU A 974 2.31 -15.42 3.02
C GLU A 974 1.64 -14.98 4.32
N ARG A 975 0.81 -15.83 4.90
CA ARG A 975 0.12 -15.56 6.17
C ARG A 975 0.86 -16.21 7.35
N ALA A 976 0.64 -15.65 8.55
CA ALA A 976 1.19 -16.24 9.77
C ALA A 976 0.35 -17.43 10.27
N ILE A 977 -0.96 -17.32 10.15
CA ILE A 977 -1.96 -18.28 10.61
C ILE A 977 -2.97 -18.49 9.49
N ASP A 978 -3.27 -19.73 9.14
CA ASP A 978 -4.21 -20.08 8.07
C ASP A 978 -5.55 -20.53 8.66
N PHE A 979 -6.56 -19.67 8.54
CA PHE A 979 -7.96 -20.00 8.85
C PHE A 979 -8.88 -18.96 8.19
N SER A 980 -9.94 -19.43 7.51
CA SER A 980 -10.98 -18.58 6.88
C SER A 980 -10.45 -17.47 5.96
N LEU A 981 -9.31 -17.69 5.32
CA LEU A 981 -8.70 -16.72 4.44
C LEU A 981 -9.46 -16.63 3.11
N TYR A 982 -9.68 -15.40 2.66
CA TYR A 982 -10.22 -15.18 1.32
C TYR A 982 -9.16 -15.64 0.27
N PRO A 983 -9.50 -16.57 -0.65
CA PRO A 983 -8.52 -17.08 -1.60
C PRO A 983 -8.07 -15.99 -2.57
N ILE A 984 -6.76 -15.93 -2.85
CA ILE A 984 -6.24 -15.04 -3.88
C ILE A 984 -6.69 -15.54 -5.24
N PRO A 985 -7.35 -14.74 -6.07
CA PRO A 985 -7.87 -15.19 -7.35
C PRO A 985 -6.76 -15.39 -8.39
N ARG A 986 -6.93 -16.38 -9.27
CA ARG A 986 -6.27 -16.38 -10.57
C ARG A 986 -7.15 -15.63 -11.54
N THR A 987 -6.58 -14.64 -12.22
CA THR A 987 -7.34 -13.73 -13.07
C THR A 987 -6.80 -13.75 -14.50
N TYR A 988 -7.70 -13.96 -15.45
CA TYR A 988 -7.45 -13.87 -16.88
C TYR A 988 -8.04 -12.56 -17.39
N SER A 989 -7.25 -11.71 -18.02
CA SER A 989 -7.72 -10.40 -18.48
C SER A 989 -7.30 -10.10 -19.92
N LEU A 990 -8.18 -9.42 -20.63
CA LEU A 990 -7.94 -8.83 -21.95
C LEU A 990 -8.08 -7.33 -21.83
N ASN A 991 -7.09 -6.59 -22.30
CA ASN A 991 -7.10 -5.13 -22.32
C ASN A 991 -6.91 -4.60 -23.74
N LEU A 992 -7.72 -3.61 -24.12
CA LEU A 992 -7.60 -2.83 -25.32
C LEU A 992 -7.37 -1.37 -24.94
N SER A 993 -6.32 -0.75 -25.45
CA SER A 993 -6.03 0.67 -25.24
C SER A 993 -5.88 1.40 -26.58
N LEU A 994 -6.66 2.47 -26.72
CA LEU A 994 -6.71 3.33 -27.90
C LEU A 994 -6.25 4.72 -27.51
N THR A 995 -5.37 5.32 -28.33
CA THR A 995 -4.91 6.69 -28.14
C THR A 995 -5.04 7.47 -29.44
N LEU A 996 -5.82 8.59 -29.39
CA LEU A 996 -6.14 9.47 -30.51
C LEU A 996 -5.33 10.76 -30.45
#